data_3e8ccf584216ccb57b0863f62eb59e86
#
_entry.id   3e8ccf584216ccb57b0863f62eb59e86
#
_cell.length_a   1.000
_cell.length_b   1.000
_cell.length_c   1.000
_cell.angle_alpha   90.00
_cell.angle_beta   90.00
_cell.angle_gamma   90.00
#
_symmetry.space_group_name_H-M   'P 1'
#
loop_
_entity.id
_entity.type
_entity.pdbx_description
1 polymer ?
#
loop_
_entity_poly.entity_id
_entity_poly.type
_entity_poly.pdbx_seq_one_letter_code
_entity_poly.pdbx_strand_id
1 'polypeptide(L)'
;MSHLRALLLTDVVDSTKLSLRVGDAEMARLWVAHDRAARDLLPVWRGREIDKTDGMLLLFDTGSDAAGYALAYQRALRQLDLPLKARAGLHVGLITLRENSPSDVALGAKPVEVEGVAKAAAARVMSVALGGQILVSDDARRSLGAEGLRLQSHGHWRLKGLDDPVELFEIGDDDASFSPPHDSDKAYRVVHRGELWLPVREIRHSLPAERDAFVGRVDALAELSRRIQSGARLVSVLGIGGSGKTRLVTRYGRSWLGEFPGGVWFCDLASARGVEGIASAVAQGLDVPLGRDDPVVQIGNTIAGRGACLVILDNFEQVARQAPQTLGHWLARADLARFVVTTREVLGLAGEAVLALPPLPPAEGAALFAQRAQASKPDFQPDAEDQAAIAPLLKLLDGLPLAIELAAARVRVMPPRMLLARMSDRFKLLASKGGRLDRQSTLRAAFDWSWDLLTPPEKGALAQMSVFEGGLTLEAAERVLDLSECRDAPWTVDVVQSLIDKSFVRTRGDDRFDLLVSVQLYAAEHLETEGRYSGSGPQALASAQLRHLAWFAALGPIRAGAGRCADLDNLVVACRRAVALGVGDLATGALEGAWAALRLRGPFATGVELAEAVCALPGLNDRAAAHTQLVLADALVTCGRSGPARAQYDKAMACARAAGDRSCEAMLTFRLGSLHEIMGRMHEARAQHIAAIQMARELDDRYLEGLASSGLGNIDVVEGHMDQALSHYERALALAVETRDRHMQGNLLGNLGKLHMEIGRTDEAQVRCEQSLAIARDTGNRRLESRQLCNLGMLYIVLERPAESEGASKAALVVARELNDVRIEAIVHCNLGIVVERLGRPDEAQAEFEAAVALARALADPMAEGQFLSYLGLLSARQGRHDEARRSLASSETLLRSVSDAFGLGVLLTSRAEAHHLAGDAATATASLAAAETIAIEVGAGPASEIGLALLRVRGLINPVRS
;
A
#
# COMPACT_ATOMS: atom_id res chain seq x y z
N MET A 1 0.31 -36.05 -39.03
CA MET A 1 -0.75 -36.29 -38.02
C MET A 1 -0.28 -35.70 -36.69
N SER A 2 -1.14 -35.02 -36.02
CA SER A 2 -0.79 -34.47 -34.69
C SER A 2 -0.91 -35.56 -33.62
N HIS A 3 0.08 -35.67 -32.74
CA HIS A 3 0.12 -36.67 -31.68
C HIS A 3 0.22 -35.94 -30.33
N LEU A 4 -0.51 -36.45 -29.34
CA LEU A 4 -0.35 -35.95 -27.94
C LEU A 4 0.96 -36.50 -27.38
N ARG A 5 1.87 -35.63 -26.92
CA ARG A 5 3.21 -35.99 -26.45
C ARG A 5 3.63 -35.08 -25.29
N ALA A 6 4.54 -35.60 -24.49
CA ALA A 6 5.18 -34.81 -23.43
C ALA A 6 6.50 -34.20 -23.92
N LEU A 7 6.64 -32.91 -23.76
CA LEU A 7 7.82 -32.11 -24.09
C LEU A 7 8.49 -31.62 -22.84
N LEU A 8 9.74 -31.98 -22.68
CA LEU A 8 10.60 -31.50 -21.57
C LEU A 8 11.73 -30.65 -22.14
N LEU A 9 11.78 -29.38 -21.71
CA LEU A 9 12.92 -28.52 -21.97
C LEU A 9 13.72 -28.34 -20.70
N THR A 10 15.05 -28.40 -20.85
CA THR A 10 16.00 -28.15 -19.76
C THR A 10 17.01 -27.09 -20.16
N ASP A 11 17.57 -26.40 -19.19
CA ASP A 11 18.61 -25.39 -19.38
C ASP A 11 19.50 -25.32 -18.12
N VAL A 12 20.83 -25.31 -18.31
CA VAL A 12 21.79 -25.22 -17.18
C VAL A 12 21.96 -23.78 -16.77
N VAL A 13 21.62 -23.45 -15.53
CA VAL A 13 21.69 -22.08 -15.02
C VAL A 13 23.12 -21.66 -14.75
N ASP A 14 23.41 -20.35 -14.95
CA ASP A 14 24.71 -19.72 -14.71
C ASP A 14 25.89 -20.35 -15.47
N SER A 15 25.66 -21.06 -16.57
CA SER A 15 26.69 -21.72 -17.39
C SER A 15 27.79 -20.75 -17.82
N THR A 16 27.44 -19.53 -18.24
CA THR A 16 28.41 -18.48 -18.61
C THR A 16 29.27 -18.04 -17.45
N LYS A 17 28.69 -17.81 -16.26
CA LYS A 17 29.45 -17.43 -15.06
C LYS A 17 30.34 -18.59 -14.60
N LEU A 18 29.90 -19.83 -14.74
CA LEU A 18 30.67 -21.01 -14.42
C LEU A 18 31.88 -21.14 -15.37
N SER A 19 31.67 -20.94 -16.70
CA SER A 19 32.73 -20.95 -17.72
C SER A 19 33.82 -19.93 -17.41
N LEU A 20 33.42 -18.69 -17.03
CA LEU A 20 34.38 -17.66 -16.62
C LEU A 20 35.20 -18.03 -15.38
N ARG A 21 34.62 -18.85 -14.48
CA ARG A 21 35.29 -19.26 -13.23
C ARG A 21 36.22 -20.44 -13.40
N VAL A 22 35.81 -21.46 -14.18
CA VAL A 22 36.57 -22.70 -14.30
C VAL A 22 37.47 -22.76 -15.55
N GLY A 23 37.24 -21.86 -16.54
CA GLY A 23 37.92 -21.84 -17.82
C GLY A 23 37.31 -22.80 -18.87
N ASP A 24 37.58 -22.50 -20.17
CA ASP A 24 36.92 -23.16 -21.27
C ASP A 24 37.23 -24.66 -21.38
N ALA A 25 38.46 -25.08 -21.05
CA ALA A 25 38.84 -26.47 -21.16
C ALA A 25 38.14 -27.35 -20.09
N GLU A 26 37.99 -26.85 -18.89
CA GLU A 26 37.28 -27.58 -17.82
C GLU A 26 35.80 -27.58 -18.06
N MET A 27 35.26 -26.44 -18.54
CA MET A 27 33.83 -26.34 -18.93
C MET A 27 33.50 -27.32 -20.06
N ALA A 28 34.39 -27.53 -21.04
CA ALA A 28 34.19 -28.51 -22.11
C ALA A 28 34.12 -29.96 -21.55
N ARG A 29 34.94 -30.29 -20.58
CA ARG A 29 34.89 -31.61 -19.92
C ARG A 29 33.56 -31.79 -19.17
N LEU A 30 33.15 -30.75 -18.45
CA LEU A 30 31.90 -30.75 -17.71
C LEU A 30 30.69 -30.91 -18.63
N TRP A 31 30.69 -30.29 -19.81
CA TRP A 31 29.63 -30.48 -20.82
C TRP A 31 29.61 -31.94 -21.34
N VAL A 32 30.74 -32.56 -21.55
CA VAL A 32 30.82 -33.98 -21.95
C VAL A 32 30.19 -34.86 -20.86
N ALA A 33 30.54 -34.62 -19.61
CA ALA A 33 29.97 -35.36 -18.47
C ALA A 33 28.46 -35.14 -18.32
N HIS A 34 28.01 -33.88 -18.45
CA HIS A 34 26.62 -33.50 -18.46
C HIS A 34 25.83 -34.23 -19.54
N ASP A 35 26.31 -34.20 -20.79
CA ASP A 35 25.66 -34.82 -21.93
C ASP A 35 25.53 -36.31 -21.77
N ARG A 36 26.58 -36.96 -21.24
CA ARG A 36 26.55 -38.39 -20.99
C ARG A 36 25.53 -38.74 -19.93
N ALA A 37 25.55 -38.04 -18.78
CA ALA A 37 24.57 -38.23 -17.72
C ALA A 37 23.13 -38.07 -18.19
N ALA A 38 22.86 -37.05 -19.01
CA ALA A 38 21.55 -36.84 -19.58
C ALA A 38 21.10 -37.94 -20.57
N ARG A 39 21.99 -38.36 -21.50
CA ARG A 39 21.68 -39.38 -22.53
C ARG A 39 21.57 -40.77 -21.97
N ASP A 40 22.33 -41.13 -20.95
CA ASP A 40 22.28 -42.45 -20.31
C ASP A 40 20.91 -42.73 -19.66
N LEU A 41 20.15 -41.68 -19.32
CA LEU A 41 18.82 -41.75 -18.74
C LEU A 41 17.70 -41.93 -19.79
N LEU A 42 17.92 -41.53 -21.07
CA LEU A 42 16.88 -41.54 -22.10
C LEU A 42 16.31 -42.95 -22.35
N PRO A 43 17.12 -44.02 -22.48
CA PRO A 43 16.56 -45.37 -22.71
C PRO A 43 15.72 -45.85 -21.51
N VAL A 44 16.11 -45.51 -20.28
CA VAL A 44 15.39 -45.91 -19.04
C VAL A 44 13.98 -45.31 -19.00
N TRP A 45 13.86 -44.07 -19.44
CA TRP A 45 12.62 -43.30 -19.39
C TRP A 45 11.94 -43.21 -20.77
N ARG A 46 12.35 -43.99 -21.78
CA ARG A 46 11.77 -44.01 -23.15
C ARG A 46 11.74 -42.60 -23.79
N GLY A 47 12.74 -41.81 -23.50
CA GLY A 47 12.87 -40.44 -24.00
C GLY A 47 13.65 -40.38 -25.32
N ARG A 48 13.39 -39.32 -26.09
CA ARG A 48 14.13 -39.03 -27.33
C ARG A 48 14.66 -37.59 -27.30
N GLU A 49 15.96 -37.44 -27.57
CA GLU A 49 16.56 -36.09 -27.79
C GLU A 49 16.14 -35.59 -29.18
N ILE A 50 15.57 -34.38 -29.20
CA ILE A 50 15.13 -33.70 -30.44
C ILE A 50 16.10 -32.59 -30.81
N ASP A 51 16.56 -31.84 -29.82
CA ASP A 51 17.44 -30.69 -30.01
C ASP A 51 18.32 -30.46 -28.78
N LYS A 52 19.50 -29.94 -29.05
CA LYS A 52 20.46 -29.52 -28.01
C LYS A 52 21.14 -28.22 -28.42
N THR A 53 21.10 -27.25 -27.50
CA THR A 53 21.86 -26.01 -27.51
C THR A 53 22.57 -25.91 -26.14
N ASP A 54 22.36 -24.85 -25.36
CA ASP A 54 22.78 -24.75 -23.94
C ASP A 54 21.87 -25.60 -23.03
N GLY A 55 20.74 -26.07 -23.54
CA GLY A 55 19.81 -26.99 -22.91
C GLY A 55 19.33 -28.06 -23.88
N MET A 56 18.44 -28.94 -23.42
CA MET A 56 17.93 -30.04 -24.21
C MET A 56 16.42 -29.92 -24.42
N LEU A 57 15.96 -30.19 -25.65
CA LEU A 57 14.56 -30.47 -25.97
C LEU A 57 14.36 -31.97 -26.10
N LEU A 58 13.56 -32.53 -25.20
CA LEU A 58 13.34 -33.96 -25.08
C LEU A 58 11.85 -34.28 -25.30
N LEU A 59 11.60 -35.40 -25.96
CA LEU A 59 10.27 -35.90 -26.29
C LEU A 59 10.00 -37.24 -25.60
N PHE A 60 8.83 -37.39 -25.00
CA PHE A 60 8.37 -38.61 -24.34
C PHE A 60 6.93 -38.96 -24.77
N ASP A 61 6.59 -40.23 -24.66
CA ASP A 61 5.24 -40.70 -24.96
C ASP A 61 4.27 -40.30 -23.85
N THR A 62 4.71 -40.27 -22.58
CA THR A 62 3.87 -39.97 -21.43
C THR A 62 4.47 -38.85 -20.56
N GLY A 63 3.61 -38.11 -19.81
CA GLY A 63 4.06 -37.12 -18.82
C GLY A 63 4.81 -37.78 -17.66
N SER A 64 4.45 -38.99 -17.26
CA SER A 64 5.11 -39.72 -16.18
C SER A 64 6.55 -40.09 -16.52
N ASP A 65 6.83 -40.57 -17.73
CA ASP A 65 8.20 -40.86 -18.20
C ASP A 65 9.05 -39.58 -18.20
N ALA A 66 8.47 -38.46 -18.69
CA ALA A 66 9.14 -37.17 -18.72
C ALA A 66 9.46 -36.62 -17.30
N ALA A 67 8.52 -36.77 -16.37
CA ALA A 67 8.70 -36.35 -14.96
C ALA A 67 9.75 -37.21 -14.24
N GLY A 68 9.69 -38.53 -14.41
CA GLY A 68 10.70 -39.47 -13.88
C GLY A 68 12.10 -39.19 -14.42
N TYR A 69 12.21 -38.94 -15.74
CA TYR A 69 13.47 -38.48 -16.33
C TYR A 69 13.96 -37.17 -15.71
N ALA A 70 13.12 -36.15 -15.56
CA ALA A 70 13.48 -34.84 -15.03
C ALA A 70 14.06 -34.95 -13.59
N LEU A 71 13.42 -35.75 -12.74
CA LEU A 71 13.92 -36.01 -11.37
C LEU A 71 15.24 -36.78 -11.37
N ALA A 72 15.36 -37.82 -12.22
CA ALA A 72 16.60 -38.59 -12.35
C ALA A 72 17.77 -37.72 -12.88
N TYR A 73 17.45 -36.85 -13.84
CA TYR A 73 18.40 -35.89 -14.41
C TYR A 73 18.92 -34.91 -13.36
N GLN A 74 18.03 -34.30 -12.57
CA GLN A 74 18.46 -33.41 -11.47
C GLN A 74 19.36 -34.12 -10.45
N ARG A 75 19.08 -35.41 -10.13
CA ARG A 75 19.94 -36.22 -9.25
C ARG A 75 21.29 -36.47 -9.89
N ALA A 76 21.36 -36.85 -11.16
CA ALA A 76 22.59 -37.09 -11.88
C ALA A 76 23.50 -35.85 -11.96
N LEU A 77 22.90 -34.66 -12.19
CA LEU A 77 23.64 -33.40 -12.21
C LEU A 77 24.28 -33.04 -10.86
N ARG A 78 23.63 -33.39 -9.75
CA ARG A 78 24.21 -33.22 -8.39
C ARG A 78 25.39 -34.10 -8.10
N GLN A 79 25.54 -35.24 -8.82
CA GLN A 79 26.59 -36.24 -8.63
C GLN A 79 27.81 -36.00 -9.52
N LEU A 80 27.81 -34.99 -10.40
CA LEU A 80 28.99 -34.64 -11.19
C LEU A 80 30.11 -34.11 -10.28
N ASP A 81 31.35 -34.23 -10.70
CA ASP A 81 32.53 -33.74 -9.98
C ASP A 81 32.41 -32.26 -9.62
N LEU A 82 31.79 -31.49 -10.49
CA LEU A 82 31.31 -30.14 -10.22
C LEU A 82 29.77 -30.13 -10.40
N PRO A 83 28.98 -30.07 -9.32
CA PRO A 83 27.54 -30.13 -9.39
C PRO A 83 26.91 -29.02 -10.23
N LEU A 84 26.06 -29.39 -11.16
CA LEU A 84 25.30 -28.46 -11.99
C LEU A 84 23.84 -28.35 -11.50
N LYS A 85 23.24 -27.21 -11.77
CA LYS A 85 21.81 -26.98 -11.57
C LYS A 85 21.16 -26.69 -12.92
N ALA A 86 20.13 -27.44 -13.26
CA ALA A 86 19.33 -27.16 -14.44
C ALA A 86 17.92 -26.74 -14.04
N ARG A 87 17.30 -25.87 -14.80
CA ARG A 87 15.86 -25.59 -14.76
C ARG A 87 15.16 -26.45 -15.79
N ALA A 88 13.95 -26.92 -15.48
CA ALA A 88 13.20 -27.81 -16.35
C ALA A 88 11.75 -27.37 -16.47
N GLY A 89 11.19 -27.44 -17.68
CA GLY A 89 9.78 -27.15 -17.96
C GLY A 89 9.14 -28.28 -18.76
N LEU A 90 8.07 -28.88 -18.21
CA LEU A 90 7.34 -29.99 -18.78
C LEU A 90 5.93 -29.53 -19.19
N HIS A 91 5.58 -29.80 -20.44
CA HIS A 91 4.22 -29.58 -20.96
C HIS A 91 3.76 -30.79 -21.82
N VAL A 92 2.48 -31.12 -21.75
CA VAL A 92 1.86 -32.17 -22.58
C VAL A 92 0.88 -31.51 -23.53
N GLY A 93 1.04 -31.76 -24.83
CA GLY A 93 0.18 -31.16 -25.84
C GLY A 93 0.31 -31.80 -27.22
N LEU A 94 -0.49 -31.33 -28.14
CA LEU A 94 -0.49 -31.81 -29.53
C LEU A 94 0.72 -31.26 -30.27
N ILE A 95 1.49 -32.15 -30.92
CA ILE A 95 2.64 -31.80 -31.74
C ILE A 95 2.55 -32.47 -33.12
N THR A 96 3.25 -31.89 -34.09
CA THR A 96 3.52 -32.49 -35.38
C THR A 96 5.01 -32.78 -35.49
N LEU A 97 5.36 -34.00 -35.81
CA LEU A 97 6.74 -34.38 -36.11
C LEU A 97 6.97 -34.26 -37.62
N ARG A 98 8.01 -33.51 -37.99
CA ARG A 98 8.46 -33.37 -39.36
C ARG A 98 9.82 -34.03 -39.53
N GLU A 99 9.92 -35.04 -40.36
CA GLU A 99 11.19 -35.68 -40.74
C GLU A 99 11.79 -34.90 -41.93
N ASN A 100 13.04 -34.48 -41.76
CA ASN A 100 13.78 -33.84 -42.82
C ASN A 100 14.40 -34.89 -43.77
N SER A 101 14.57 -34.57 -45.05
CA SER A 101 15.17 -35.48 -46.01
C SER A 101 16.65 -35.78 -45.69
N PRO A 102 17.20 -36.95 -46.04
CA PRO A 102 18.62 -37.21 -45.82
C PRO A 102 19.56 -36.16 -46.46
N SER A 103 19.13 -35.55 -47.55
CA SER A 103 19.86 -34.45 -48.20
C SER A 103 19.89 -33.19 -47.33
N ASP A 104 18.77 -32.82 -46.70
CA ASP A 104 18.69 -31.65 -45.84
C ASP A 104 19.49 -31.85 -44.53
N VAL A 105 19.44 -33.09 -44.01
CA VAL A 105 20.24 -33.49 -42.85
C VAL A 105 21.73 -33.41 -43.15
N ALA A 106 22.15 -33.80 -44.33
CA ALA A 106 23.53 -33.67 -44.76
C ALA A 106 24.01 -32.21 -44.92
N LEU A 107 23.04 -31.26 -45.13
CA LEU A 107 23.27 -29.82 -45.16
C LEU A 107 23.16 -29.16 -43.77
N GLY A 108 22.93 -29.95 -42.72
CA GLY A 108 22.90 -29.45 -41.33
C GLY A 108 21.47 -29.32 -40.76
N ALA A 109 20.42 -29.74 -41.44
CA ALA A 109 19.07 -29.83 -40.88
C ALA A 109 19.00 -30.97 -39.83
N LYS A 110 18.15 -30.79 -38.82
CA LYS A 110 17.88 -31.81 -37.79
C LYS A 110 17.11 -32.99 -38.44
N PRO A 111 17.39 -34.23 -38.06
CA PRO A 111 16.67 -35.39 -38.60
C PRO A 111 15.16 -35.34 -38.40
N VAL A 112 14.74 -34.77 -37.23
CA VAL A 112 13.34 -34.60 -36.84
C VAL A 112 13.14 -33.24 -36.19
N GLU A 113 12.12 -32.56 -36.59
CA GLU A 113 11.68 -31.31 -36.00
C GLU A 113 10.30 -31.45 -35.34
N VAL A 114 10.13 -30.74 -34.22
CA VAL A 114 8.85 -30.67 -33.48
C VAL A 114 8.21 -29.32 -33.73
N GLU A 115 7.00 -29.35 -34.30
CA GLU A 115 6.17 -28.17 -34.54
C GLU A 115 4.91 -28.20 -33.68
N GLY A 116 4.43 -27.01 -33.25
CA GLY A 116 3.19 -26.86 -32.51
C GLY A 116 3.34 -25.94 -31.31
N VAL A 117 2.21 -25.46 -30.79
CA VAL A 117 2.11 -24.55 -29.66
C VAL A 117 2.70 -25.19 -28.38
N ALA A 118 2.61 -26.51 -28.24
CA ALA A 118 3.13 -27.24 -27.08
C ALA A 118 4.65 -27.03 -26.86
N LYS A 119 5.44 -26.90 -27.94
CA LYS A 119 6.89 -26.57 -27.80
C LYS A 119 7.10 -25.19 -27.19
N ALA A 120 6.33 -24.21 -27.67
CA ALA A 120 6.40 -22.87 -27.10
C ALA A 120 5.95 -22.85 -25.63
N ALA A 121 4.89 -23.57 -25.27
CA ALA A 121 4.41 -23.69 -23.91
C ALA A 121 5.48 -24.28 -22.99
N ALA A 122 6.09 -25.42 -23.34
CA ALA A 122 7.17 -26.04 -22.54
C ALA A 122 8.35 -25.08 -22.33
N ALA A 123 8.74 -24.31 -23.38
CA ALA A 123 9.80 -23.32 -23.28
C ALA A 123 9.44 -22.15 -22.33
N ARG A 124 8.16 -21.71 -22.32
CA ARG A 124 7.70 -20.67 -21.38
C ARG A 124 7.67 -21.18 -19.94
N VAL A 125 7.20 -22.41 -19.72
CA VAL A 125 7.21 -23.07 -18.41
C VAL A 125 8.65 -23.13 -17.87
N MET A 126 9.61 -23.60 -18.68
CA MET A 126 11.02 -23.62 -18.30
C MET A 126 11.57 -22.22 -17.98
N SER A 127 11.17 -21.20 -18.73
CA SER A 127 11.73 -19.84 -18.60
C SER A 127 11.51 -19.19 -17.23
N VAL A 128 10.54 -19.64 -16.45
CA VAL A 128 10.24 -19.13 -15.11
C VAL A 128 10.79 -20.03 -14.01
N ALA A 129 11.27 -21.22 -14.33
CA ALA A 129 11.85 -22.16 -13.36
C ALA A 129 13.19 -21.67 -12.84
N LEU A 130 13.44 -21.95 -11.56
CA LEU A 130 14.72 -21.71 -10.89
C LEU A 130 15.70 -22.89 -11.13
N GLY A 131 16.97 -22.66 -10.86
CA GLY A 131 17.99 -23.72 -10.94
C GLY A 131 17.72 -24.86 -9.96
N GLY A 132 17.52 -26.08 -10.49
CA GLY A 132 17.13 -27.25 -9.72
C GLY A 132 15.62 -27.48 -9.66
N GLN A 133 14.80 -26.58 -10.22
CA GLN A 133 13.34 -26.65 -10.21
C GLN A 133 12.81 -27.35 -11.46
N ILE A 134 11.78 -28.16 -11.28
CA ILE A 134 11.05 -28.82 -12.36
C ILE A 134 9.62 -28.33 -12.33
N LEU A 135 9.23 -27.49 -13.29
CA LEU A 135 7.89 -26.98 -13.43
C LEU A 135 7.10 -27.79 -14.47
N VAL A 136 5.85 -28.03 -14.16
CA VAL A 136 4.92 -28.76 -15.04
C VAL A 136 3.64 -27.94 -15.24
N SER A 137 3.10 -27.90 -16.44
CA SER A 137 1.79 -27.33 -16.71
C SER A 137 0.66 -28.23 -16.17
N ASP A 138 -0.54 -27.69 -16.00
CA ASP A 138 -1.72 -28.46 -15.58
C ASP A 138 -2.02 -29.63 -16.53
N ASP A 139 -1.85 -29.45 -17.88
CA ASP A 139 -1.97 -30.51 -18.83
C ASP A 139 -0.96 -31.64 -18.60
N ALA A 140 0.28 -31.29 -18.28
CA ALA A 140 1.29 -32.28 -17.93
C ALA A 140 0.95 -32.93 -16.57
N ARG A 141 0.52 -32.17 -15.56
CA ARG A 141 0.09 -32.67 -14.25
C ARG A 141 -1.00 -33.76 -14.39
N ARG A 142 -2.00 -33.50 -15.22
CA ARG A 142 -3.11 -34.49 -15.48
C ARG A 142 -2.62 -35.79 -16.06
N SER A 143 -1.47 -35.79 -16.74
CA SER A 143 -0.86 -36.98 -17.34
C SER A 143 0.15 -37.68 -16.41
N LEU A 144 0.35 -37.19 -15.20
CA LEU A 144 1.22 -37.83 -14.19
C LEU A 144 0.47 -38.95 -13.47
N GLY A 145 1.16 -40.04 -13.17
CA GLY A 145 0.65 -41.11 -12.32
C GLY A 145 0.57 -40.67 -10.84
N ALA A 146 -0.30 -41.29 -10.07
CA ALA A 146 -0.61 -40.89 -8.68
C ALA A 146 0.44 -41.30 -7.63
N GLU A 147 1.50 -42.05 -7.93
CA GLU A 147 2.39 -42.61 -6.95
C GLU A 147 3.72 -41.83 -6.82
N GLY A 148 4.03 -41.39 -5.61
CA GLY A 148 5.39 -41.03 -5.16
C GLY A 148 5.93 -39.64 -5.56
N LEU A 149 5.09 -38.74 -6.11
CA LEU A 149 5.53 -37.40 -6.46
C LEU A 149 4.89 -36.34 -5.53
N ARG A 150 5.72 -35.52 -4.92
CA ARG A 150 5.24 -34.30 -4.26
C ARG A 150 4.97 -33.23 -5.31
N LEU A 151 3.82 -32.59 -5.20
CA LEU A 151 3.36 -31.54 -6.10
C LEU A 151 3.01 -30.27 -5.29
N GLN A 152 3.50 -29.11 -5.77
CA GLN A 152 3.15 -27.80 -5.23
C GLN A 152 2.63 -26.92 -6.36
N SER A 153 1.42 -26.39 -6.23
CA SER A 153 0.91 -25.37 -7.16
C SER A 153 1.59 -24.03 -6.91
N HIS A 154 1.98 -23.37 -8.00
CA HIS A 154 2.48 -22.00 -8.02
C HIS A 154 1.46 -21.03 -8.64
N GLY A 155 0.19 -21.45 -8.74
CA GLY A 155 -0.90 -20.66 -9.28
C GLY A 155 -0.87 -20.54 -10.81
N HIS A 156 -1.65 -19.58 -11.33
CA HIS A 156 -1.84 -19.41 -12.76
C HIS A 156 -0.83 -18.41 -13.35
N TRP A 157 -0.40 -18.71 -14.56
CA TRP A 157 0.62 -17.96 -15.27
C TRP A 157 0.15 -17.62 -16.67
N ARG A 158 0.28 -16.38 -17.10
CA ARG A 158 0.09 -16.01 -18.49
C ARG A 158 1.39 -16.26 -19.26
N LEU A 159 1.31 -17.18 -20.19
CA LEU A 159 2.43 -17.58 -21.03
C LEU A 159 2.29 -16.86 -22.38
N LYS A 160 3.30 -16.13 -22.83
CA LYS A 160 3.26 -15.36 -24.08
C LYS A 160 2.98 -16.27 -25.29
N GLY A 161 1.88 -16.00 -26.00
CA GLY A 161 1.42 -16.78 -27.15
C GLY A 161 0.45 -17.89 -26.80
N LEU A 162 -0.07 -17.94 -25.57
CA LEU A 162 -1.23 -18.71 -25.15
C LEU A 162 -2.35 -17.77 -24.71
N ASP A 163 -3.58 -18.05 -25.13
CA ASP A 163 -4.72 -17.15 -24.85
C ASP A 163 -5.17 -17.23 -23.39
N ASP A 164 -5.19 -18.45 -22.83
CA ASP A 164 -5.62 -18.66 -21.44
C ASP A 164 -4.43 -18.83 -20.48
N PRO A 165 -4.57 -18.37 -19.21
CA PRO A 165 -3.59 -18.63 -18.17
C PRO A 165 -3.50 -20.11 -17.85
N VAL A 166 -2.28 -20.61 -17.66
CA VAL A 166 -1.95 -22.01 -17.36
C VAL A 166 -1.54 -22.12 -15.90
N GLU A 167 -2.11 -23.04 -15.14
CA GLU A 167 -1.64 -23.34 -13.80
C GLU A 167 -0.31 -24.12 -13.86
N LEU A 168 0.69 -23.66 -13.10
CA LEU A 168 1.99 -24.29 -13.03
C LEU A 168 2.19 -24.98 -11.67
N PHE A 169 2.72 -26.19 -11.74
CA PHE A 169 3.05 -26.99 -10.58
C PHE A 169 4.56 -27.26 -10.55
N GLU A 170 5.13 -27.37 -9.37
CA GLU A 170 6.47 -27.89 -9.17
C GLU A 170 6.39 -29.34 -8.73
N ILE A 171 7.23 -30.19 -9.27
CA ILE A 171 7.37 -31.59 -8.85
C ILE A 171 8.72 -31.80 -8.17
N GLY A 172 8.74 -32.66 -7.16
CA GLY A 172 9.94 -32.99 -6.41
C GLY A 172 9.85 -34.32 -5.69
N ASP A 173 11.00 -34.75 -5.15
CA ASP A 173 11.14 -35.91 -4.27
C ASP A 173 10.58 -35.57 -2.86
N ASP A 174 10.56 -36.57 -1.96
CA ASP A 174 10.08 -36.40 -0.57
C ASP A 174 10.82 -35.31 0.21
N ASP A 175 12.09 -35.07 -0.09
CA ASP A 175 12.94 -34.05 0.55
C ASP A 175 12.95 -32.72 -0.21
N ALA A 176 12.14 -32.54 -1.26
CA ALA A 176 12.17 -31.33 -2.07
C ALA A 176 11.61 -30.12 -1.29
N SER A 177 12.34 -29.02 -1.31
CA SER A 177 11.88 -27.70 -0.87
C SER A 177 11.41 -26.91 -2.07
N PHE A 178 10.12 -26.56 -2.10
CA PHE A 178 9.51 -25.80 -3.17
C PHE A 178 9.70 -24.30 -2.99
N SER A 179 9.96 -23.58 -4.09
CA SER A 179 10.14 -22.11 -4.09
C SER A 179 9.32 -21.48 -5.21
N PRO A 180 8.69 -20.34 -5.00
CA PRO A 180 7.94 -19.67 -6.07
C PRO A 180 8.83 -19.34 -7.27
N PRO A 181 8.39 -19.64 -8.51
CA PRO A 181 9.07 -19.24 -9.73
C PRO A 181 9.12 -17.73 -9.87
N HIS A 182 10.01 -17.19 -10.73
CA HIS A 182 10.12 -15.77 -11.02
C HIS A 182 9.45 -15.38 -12.32
N ASP A 183 8.83 -14.20 -12.35
CA ASP A 183 8.32 -13.60 -13.59
C ASP A 183 9.45 -13.39 -14.62
N SER A 184 9.08 -13.54 -15.90
CA SER A 184 9.95 -13.23 -17.04
C SER A 184 9.18 -12.40 -18.07
N ASP A 185 9.88 -11.85 -19.07
CA ASP A 185 9.24 -11.12 -20.19
C ASP A 185 8.33 -12.02 -21.04
N LYS A 186 8.45 -13.33 -20.90
CA LYS A 186 7.74 -14.34 -21.68
C LYS A 186 6.65 -15.08 -20.90
N ALA A 187 6.68 -14.99 -19.56
CA ALA A 187 5.71 -15.62 -18.67
C ALA A 187 5.67 -14.89 -17.34
N TYR A 188 4.48 -14.61 -16.81
CA TYR A 188 4.29 -13.92 -15.53
C TYR A 188 3.05 -14.46 -14.81
N ARG A 189 3.10 -14.39 -13.48
CA ARG A 189 2.03 -14.89 -12.61
C ARG A 189 0.80 -13.99 -12.69
N VAL A 190 -0.40 -14.61 -12.74
CA VAL A 190 -1.69 -13.93 -12.74
C VAL A 190 -2.59 -14.50 -11.66
N VAL A 191 -3.55 -13.69 -11.20
CA VAL A 191 -4.56 -14.10 -10.23
C VAL A 191 -5.94 -13.73 -10.74
N HIS A 192 -6.93 -14.57 -10.44
CA HIS A 192 -8.31 -14.35 -10.81
C HIS A 192 -8.98 -13.39 -9.81
N ARG A 193 -9.56 -12.29 -10.31
CA ARG A 193 -10.32 -11.36 -9.50
C ARG A 193 -11.62 -10.99 -10.23
N GLY A 194 -12.73 -11.50 -9.74
CA GLY A 194 -14.00 -11.43 -10.48
C GLY A 194 -13.89 -12.21 -11.79
N GLU A 195 -14.11 -11.56 -12.91
CA GLU A 195 -13.99 -12.19 -14.25
C GLU A 195 -12.63 -11.90 -14.94
N LEU A 196 -11.72 -11.21 -14.27
CA LEU A 196 -10.45 -10.76 -14.85
C LEU A 196 -9.25 -11.49 -14.28
N TRP A 197 -8.28 -11.80 -15.14
CA TRP A 197 -6.95 -12.26 -14.77
C TRP A 197 -6.00 -11.08 -14.66
N LEU A 198 -5.57 -10.74 -13.43
CA LEU A 198 -4.68 -9.62 -13.15
C LEU A 198 -3.23 -10.12 -12.97
N PRO A 199 -2.23 -9.43 -13.55
CA PRO A 199 -0.83 -9.70 -13.25
C PRO A 199 -0.53 -9.50 -11.75
N VAL A 200 0.20 -10.43 -11.13
CA VAL A 200 0.56 -10.35 -9.70
C VAL A 200 1.32 -9.05 -9.38
N ARG A 201 2.14 -8.56 -10.31
CA ARG A 201 2.86 -7.27 -10.18
C ARG A 201 1.95 -6.06 -10.02
N GLU A 202 0.66 -6.16 -10.36
CA GLU A 202 -0.35 -5.12 -10.20
C GLU A 202 -1.09 -5.21 -8.87
N ILE A 203 -0.85 -6.28 -8.07
CA ILE A 203 -1.42 -6.41 -6.73
C ILE A 203 -0.78 -5.37 -5.83
N ARG A 204 -1.63 -4.59 -5.17
CA ARG A 204 -1.18 -3.53 -4.25
C ARG A 204 -0.47 -4.13 -3.04
N HIS A 205 0.61 -3.51 -2.63
CA HIS A 205 1.30 -3.85 -1.39
C HIS A 205 2.03 -2.66 -0.79
N SER A 206 2.21 -2.67 0.53
CA SER A 206 3.05 -1.71 1.26
C SER A 206 4.35 -2.33 1.82
N LEU A 207 4.77 -3.47 1.27
CA LEU A 207 5.98 -4.17 1.73
C LEU A 207 7.24 -3.31 1.55
N PRO A 208 8.12 -3.24 2.55
CA PRO A 208 9.43 -2.61 2.41
C PRO A 208 10.26 -3.22 1.27
N ALA A 209 11.08 -2.40 0.60
CA ALA A 209 11.97 -2.89 -0.44
C ALA A 209 13.02 -3.85 0.15
N GLU A 210 13.23 -5.00 -0.49
CA GLU A 210 14.36 -5.89 -0.19
C GLU A 210 15.58 -5.39 -0.96
N ARG A 211 16.54 -4.81 -0.25
CA ARG A 211 17.81 -4.33 -0.84
C ARG A 211 18.91 -5.37 -0.83
N ASP A 212 18.81 -6.32 0.10
CA ASP A 212 19.79 -7.40 0.29
C ASP A 212 19.16 -8.75 0.02
N ALA A 213 19.93 -9.67 -0.58
CA ALA A 213 19.46 -11.03 -0.80
C ALA A 213 19.07 -11.71 0.53
N PHE A 214 17.97 -12.45 0.48
CA PHE A 214 17.48 -13.23 1.60
C PHE A 214 18.25 -14.54 1.71
N VAL A 215 18.80 -14.87 2.88
CA VAL A 215 19.62 -16.06 3.10
C VAL A 215 18.92 -17.00 4.07
N GLY A 216 18.81 -18.27 3.69
CA GLY A 216 18.26 -19.33 4.54
C GLY A 216 16.78 -19.22 4.82
N ARG A 217 16.33 -19.79 5.94
CA ARG A 217 14.93 -19.73 6.42
C ARG A 217 13.90 -20.39 5.50
N VAL A 218 14.32 -21.31 4.63
CA VAL A 218 13.42 -21.99 3.69
C VAL A 218 12.34 -22.77 4.46
N ASP A 219 12.72 -23.50 5.51
CA ASP A 219 11.79 -24.27 6.34
C ASP A 219 10.82 -23.37 7.09
N ALA A 220 11.28 -22.24 7.60
CA ALA A 220 10.42 -21.29 8.31
C ALA A 220 9.39 -20.62 7.36
N LEU A 221 9.79 -20.31 6.12
CA LEU A 221 8.88 -19.81 5.08
C LEU A 221 7.84 -20.87 4.69
N ALA A 222 8.27 -22.12 4.48
CA ALA A 222 7.40 -23.24 4.16
C ALA A 222 6.40 -23.53 5.31
N GLU A 223 6.85 -23.46 6.56
CA GLU A 223 6.00 -23.64 7.74
C GLU A 223 4.97 -22.52 7.86
N LEU A 224 5.36 -21.25 7.65
CA LEU A 224 4.45 -20.11 7.65
C LEU A 224 3.39 -20.27 6.56
N SER A 225 3.80 -20.64 5.34
CA SER A 225 2.89 -20.90 4.22
C SER A 225 1.91 -22.02 4.55
N ARG A 226 2.39 -23.15 5.06
CA ARG A 226 1.56 -24.30 5.42
C ARG A 226 0.48 -23.92 6.45
N ARG A 227 0.83 -23.15 7.49
CA ARG A 227 -0.14 -22.71 8.52
C ARG A 227 -1.24 -21.83 7.92
N ILE A 228 -0.87 -20.87 7.08
CA ILE A 228 -1.84 -19.99 6.42
C ILE A 228 -2.72 -20.78 5.45
N GLN A 229 -2.15 -21.69 4.66
CA GLN A 229 -2.90 -22.54 3.73
C GLN A 229 -3.80 -23.55 4.43
N SER A 230 -3.42 -24.04 5.62
CA SER A 230 -4.26 -24.90 6.45
C SER A 230 -5.41 -24.19 7.15
N GLY A 231 -5.59 -22.88 6.90
CA GLY A 231 -6.72 -22.08 7.38
C GLY A 231 -6.44 -21.20 8.60
N ALA A 232 -5.19 -21.15 9.11
CA ALA A 232 -4.86 -20.24 10.19
C ALA A 232 -5.06 -18.78 9.75
N ARG A 233 -5.88 -18.04 10.50
CA ARG A 233 -6.19 -16.63 10.22
C ARG A 233 -5.22 -15.68 10.92
N LEU A 234 -4.57 -16.13 11.99
CA LEU A 234 -3.57 -15.40 12.74
C LEU A 234 -2.34 -16.30 12.95
N VAL A 235 -1.19 -15.85 12.51
CA VAL A 235 0.10 -16.49 12.78
C VAL A 235 1.02 -15.48 13.48
N SER A 236 1.40 -15.80 14.73
CA SER A 236 2.37 -15.03 15.50
C SER A 236 3.77 -15.62 15.32
N VAL A 237 4.65 -14.86 14.66
CA VAL A 237 6.07 -15.20 14.50
C VAL A 237 6.82 -14.75 15.74
N LEU A 238 7.17 -15.73 16.58
CA LEU A 238 7.80 -15.51 17.86
C LEU A 238 9.31 -15.57 17.76
N GLY A 239 9.99 -14.61 18.37
CA GLY A 239 11.46 -14.63 18.45
C GLY A 239 12.01 -13.38 19.09
N ILE A 240 13.24 -13.47 19.56
CA ILE A 240 13.95 -12.34 20.18
C ILE A 240 14.29 -11.24 19.16
N GLY A 241 14.66 -10.05 19.65
CA GLY A 241 15.16 -8.98 18.79
C GLY A 241 16.35 -9.45 17.94
N GLY A 242 16.39 -9.03 16.68
CA GLY A 242 17.49 -9.40 15.78
C GLY A 242 17.46 -10.83 15.22
N SER A 243 16.42 -11.65 15.51
CA SER A 243 16.26 -13.01 14.95
C SER A 243 15.83 -13.06 13.48
N GLY A 244 15.48 -11.92 12.88
CA GLY A 244 15.08 -11.81 11.48
C GLY A 244 13.57 -11.99 11.22
N LYS A 245 12.71 -11.81 12.24
CA LYS A 245 11.24 -11.91 12.12
C LYS A 245 10.70 -11.03 11.00
N THR A 246 11.01 -9.75 11.03
CA THR A 246 10.57 -8.76 10.01
C THR A 246 10.99 -9.17 8.60
N ARG A 247 12.23 -9.63 8.41
CA ARG A 247 12.72 -10.11 7.11
C ARG A 247 11.97 -11.35 6.63
N LEU A 248 11.68 -12.29 7.53
CA LEU A 248 10.92 -13.50 7.20
C LEU A 248 9.52 -13.15 6.69
N VAL A 249 8.77 -12.33 7.44
CA VAL A 249 7.38 -11.98 7.09
C VAL A 249 7.30 -11.09 5.84
N THR A 250 8.27 -10.18 5.64
CA THR A 250 8.37 -9.38 4.42
C THR A 250 8.66 -10.26 3.21
N ARG A 251 9.61 -11.20 3.33
CA ARG A 251 9.93 -12.18 2.28
C ARG A 251 8.74 -13.06 1.96
N TYR A 252 8.03 -13.55 2.99
CA TYR A 252 6.80 -14.31 2.80
C TYR A 252 5.77 -13.51 2.00
N GLY A 253 5.42 -12.30 2.45
CA GLY A 253 4.43 -11.45 1.79
C GLY A 253 4.77 -11.16 0.33
N ARG A 254 6.06 -10.99 0.01
CA ARG A 254 6.53 -10.77 -1.37
C ARG A 254 6.46 -12.04 -2.22
N SER A 255 6.88 -13.18 -1.67
CA SER A 255 6.90 -14.45 -2.41
C SER A 255 5.51 -15.01 -2.68
N TRP A 256 4.55 -14.79 -1.79
CA TRP A 256 3.16 -15.24 -1.90
C TRP A 256 2.17 -14.12 -2.22
N LEU A 257 2.64 -13.00 -2.78
CA LEU A 257 1.81 -11.85 -3.13
C LEU A 257 0.57 -12.24 -3.96
N GLY A 258 0.73 -13.18 -4.88
CA GLY A 258 -0.34 -13.67 -5.74
C GLY A 258 -1.46 -14.45 -5.05
N GLU A 259 -1.27 -14.89 -3.81
CA GLU A 259 -2.33 -15.57 -3.03
C GLU A 259 -3.27 -14.59 -2.33
N PHE A 260 -2.93 -13.29 -2.37
CA PHE A 260 -3.66 -12.25 -1.68
C PHE A 260 -4.15 -11.17 -2.65
N PRO A 261 -5.21 -11.43 -3.44
CA PRO A 261 -5.73 -10.47 -4.42
C PRO A 261 -6.20 -9.15 -3.79
N GLY A 262 -6.52 -9.13 -2.48
CA GLY A 262 -6.81 -7.94 -1.70
C GLY A 262 -5.57 -7.14 -1.27
N GLY A 263 -4.37 -7.64 -1.60
CA GLY A 263 -3.09 -6.99 -1.31
C GLY A 263 -2.36 -7.53 -0.11
N VAL A 264 -1.09 -7.12 0.03
CA VAL A 264 -0.23 -7.44 1.18
C VAL A 264 0.20 -6.14 1.86
N TRP A 265 -0.16 -6.01 3.12
CA TRP A 265 -0.09 -4.75 3.86
C TRP A 265 0.84 -4.87 5.04
N PHE A 266 1.94 -4.12 5.01
CA PHE A 266 2.93 -4.09 6.07
C PHE A 266 2.69 -2.87 6.97
N CYS A 267 2.51 -3.13 8.27
CA CYS A 267 2.21 -2.13 9.29
C CYS A 267 3.27 -2.22 10.39
N ASP A 268 4.12 -1.21 10.49
CA ASP A 268 5.15 -1.12 11.53
C ASP A 268 4.56 -0.47 12.78
N LEU A 269 4.55 -1.21 13.88
CA LEU A 269 4.03 -0.78 15.18
C LEU A 269 5.13 -0.30 16.15
N ALA A 270 6.35 -0.08 15.67
CA ALA A 270 7.49 0.30 16.51
C ALA A 270 7.22 1.56 17.35
N SER A 271 6.56 2.57 16.77
CA SER A 271 6.18 3.82 17.43
C SER A 271 4.80 3.79 18.09
N ALA A 272 4.01 2.75 17.87
CA ALA A 272 2.63 2.67 18.36
C ALA A 272 2.56 2.65 19.91
N ARG A 273 1.63 3.44 20.44
CA ARG A 273 1.30 3.47 21.87
C ARG A 273 -0.22 3.39 22.03
N GLY A 274 -0.68 2.42 22.79
CA GLY A 274 -2.12 2.22 23.02
C GLY A 274 -2.92 1.83 21.76
N VAL A 275 -4.24 1.79 21.89
CA VAL A 275 -5.17 1.38 20.83
C VAL A 275 -5.14 2.33 19.64
N GLU A 276 -5.14 3.63 19.89
CA GLU A 276 -5.11 4.66 18.85
C GLU A 276 -3.81 4.64 18.04
N GLY A 277 -2.66 4.43 18.72
CA GLY A 277 -1.37 4.30 18.05
C GLY A 277 -1.31 3.09 17.12
N ILE A 278 -1.90 1.95 17.53
CA ILE A 278 -2.03 0.76 16.69
C ILE A 278 -2.89 1.09 15.47
N ALA A 279 -4.06 1.71 15.69
CA ALA A 279 -4.98 2.07 14.61
C ALA A 279 -4.32 3.03 13.62
N SER A 280 -3.59 4.03 14.10
CA SER A 280 -2.84 4.97 13.25
C SER A 280 -1.76 4.27 12.40
N ALA A 281 -0.95 3.41 13.00
CA ALA A 281 0.11 2.69 12.30
C ALA A 281 -0.46 1.71 11.26
N VAL A 282 -1.57 1.03 11.58
CA VAL A 282 -2.24 0.13 10.63
C VAL A 282 -2.89 0.91 9.50
N ALA A 283 -3.54 2.04 9.77
CA ALA A 283 -4.08 2.92 8.74
C ALA A 283 -2.98 3.41 7.78
N GLN A 284 -1.82 3.77 8.31
CA GLN A 284 -0.65 4.14 7.50
C GLN A 284 -0.16 2.97 6.62
N GLY A 285 -0.02 1.78 7.19
CA GLY A 285 0.39 0.58 6.46
C GLY A 285 -0.60 0.17 5.36
N LEU A 286 -1.89 0.35 5.61
CA LEU A 286 -2.98 0.13 4.67
C LEU A 286 -3.13 1.27 3.64
N ASP A 287 -2.42 2.39 3.81
CA ASP A 287 -2.55 3.62 3.01
C ASP A 287 -3.98 4.19 2.98
N VAL A 288 -4.64 4.23 4.15
CA VAL A 288 -5.98 4.78 4.32
C VAL A 288 -6.00 5.87 5.39
N PRO A 289 -6.72 6.98 5.18
CA PRO A 289 -6.92 8.00 6.20
C PRO A 289 -7.96 7.51 7.23
N LEU A 290 -7.75 7.85 8.50
CA LEU A 290 -8.74 7.62 9.53
C LEU A 290 -9.78 8.74 9.52
N GLY A 291 -11.06 8.36 9.60
CA GLY A 291 -12.21 9.25 9.59
C GLY A 291 -12.64 9.74 10.97
N ARG A 292 -13.93 10.03 11.09
CA ARG A 292 -14.57 10.53 12.33
C ARG A 292 -15.00 9.42 13.30
N ASP A 293 -15.17 8.20 12.78
CA ASP A 293 -15.66 7.05 13.51
C ASP A 293 -14.56 6.41 14.35
N ASP A 294 -14.94 5.40 15.15
CA ASP A 294 -13.98 4.59 15.91
C ASP A 294 -12.90 4.03 14.98
N PRO A 295 -11.63 4.39 15.19
CA PRO A 295 -10.55 3.98 14.30
C PRO A 295 -10.38 2.46 14.18
N VAL A 296 -10.65 1.71 15.26
CA VAL A 296 -10.55 0.23 15.26
C VAL A 296 -11.62 -0.37 14.37
N VAL A 297 -12.87 0.14 14.48
CA VAL A 297 -13.99 -0.29 13.65
C VAL A 297 -13.73 0.05 12.18
N GLN A 298 -13.27 1.26 11.89
CA GLN A 298 -12.97 1.71 10.52
C GLN A 298 -11.90 0.82 9.86
N ILE A 299 -10.81 0.51 10.58
CA ILE A 299 -9.76 -0.38 10.07
C ILE A 299 -10.31 -1.79 9.84
N GLY A 300 -11.13 -2.31 10.75
CA GLY A 300 -11.79 -3.60 10.58
C GLY A 300 -12.64 -3.66 9.31
N ASN A 301 -13.42 -2.62 9.02
CA ASN A 301 -14.20 -2.48 7.80
C ASN A 301 -13.32 -2.39 6.56
N THR A 302 -12.24 -1.62 6.64
CA THR A 302 -11.26 -1.48 5.55
C THR A 302 -10.63 -2.82 5.20
N ILE A 303 -10.18 -3.58 6.20
CA ILE A 303 -9.57 -4.91 5.98
C ILE A 303 -10.61 -5.88 5.40
N ALA A 304 -11.83 -5.89 5.93
CA ALA A 304 -12.91 -6.72 5.42
C ALA A 304 -13.25 -6.38 3.95
N GLY A 305 -13.30 -5.09 3.61
CA GLY A 305 -13.57 -4.61 2.24
C GLY A 305 -12.47 -4.99 1.22
N ARG A 306 -11.25 -5.27 1.68
CA ARG A 306 -10.17 -5.77 0.81
C ARG A 306 -10.31 -7.27 0.48
N GLY A 307 -11.13 -8.00 1.22
CA GLY A 307 -11.35 -9.44 1.00
C GLY A 307 -10.11 -10.27 1.36
N ALA A 308 -9.71 -11.18 0.48
CA ALA A 308 -8.54 -12.05 0.70
C ALA A 308 -7.24 -11.25 0.65
N CYS A 309 -6.83 -10.68 1.76
CA CYS A 309 -5.60 -9.89 1.93
C CYS A 309 -4.73 -10.44 3.07
N LEU A 310 -3.46 -10.07 3.06
CA LEU A 310 -2.50 -10.33 4.13
C LEU A 310 -2.16 -9.02 4.85
N VAL A 311 -2.35 -8.99 6.15
CA VAL A 311 -1.94 -7.88 7.01
C VAL A 311 -0.78 -8.33 7.89
N ILE A 312 0.38 -7.71 7.72
CA ILE A 312 1.58 -7.97 8.51
C ILE A 312 1.71 -6.86 9.55
N LEU A 313 1.65 -7.24 10.82
CA LEU A 313 1.79 -6.34 11.96
C LEU A 313 3.17 -6.57 12.59
N ASP A 314 4.11 -5.68 12.31
CA ASP A 314 5.49 -5.82 12.79
C ASP A 314 5.70 -5.10 14.12
N ASN A 315 6.57 -5.62 14.99
CA ASN A 315 6.91 -5.07 16.31
C ASN A 315 5.72 -4.98 17.29
N PHE A 316 4.83 -5.96 17.28
CA PHE A 316 3.59 -5.96 18.09
C PHE A 316 3.85 -6.07 19.61
N GLU A 317 5.02 -6.54 20.06
CA GLU A 317 5.39 -6.71 21.45
C GLU A 317 5.21 -5.45 22.32
N GLN A 318 5.30 -4.27 21.73
CA GLN A 318 5.17 -3.00 22.46
C GLN A 318 3.72 -2.71 22.87
N VAL A 319 2.77 -3.29 22.17
CA VAL A 319 1.32 -3.07 22.31
C VAL A 319 0.54 -4.37 22.44
N ALA A 320 1.18 -5.46 22.86
CA ALA A 320 0.58 -6.80 22.96
C ALA A 320 -0.68 -6.84 23.86
N ARG A 321 -0.71 -6.05 24.92
CA ARG A 321 -1.87 -5.96 25.84
C ARG A 321 -3.13 -5.43 25.17
N GLN A 322 -3.01 -4.68 24.09
CA GLN A 322 -4.12 -4.10 23.32
C GLN A 322 -4.62 -5.04 22.20
N ALA A 323 -4.00 -6.20 22.02
CA ALA A 323 -4.36 -7.16 20.98
C ALA A 323 -5.87 -7.57 21.00
N PRO A 324 -6.52 -7.82 22.14
CA PRO A 324 -7.96 -8.15 22.16
C PRO A 324 -8.83 -7.01 21.61
N GLN A 325 -8.50 -5.76 21.93
CA GLN A 325 -9.28 -4.57 21.55
C GLN A 325 -9.05 -4.12 20.09
N THR A 326 -8.00 -4.60 19.45
CA THR A 326 -7.60 -4.23 18.09
C THR A 326 -7.63 -5.45 17.16
N LEU A 327 -6.59 -6.24 17.14
CA LEU A 327 -6.46 -7.44 16.28
C LEU A 327 -7.60 -8.44 16.49
N GLY A 328 -8.03 -8.65 17.76
CA GLY A 328 -9.17 -9.50 18.08
C GLY A 328 -10.47 -9.02 17.42
N HIS A 329 -10.71 -7.71 17.42
CA HIS A 329 -11.86 -7.10 16.75
C HIS A 329 -11.77 -7.25 15.22
N TRP A 330 -10.58 -7.06 14.63
CA TRP A 330 -10.38 -7.22 13.18
C TRP A 330 -10.53 -8.67 12.71
N LEU A 331 -10.06 -9.62 13.51
CA LEU A 331 -10.27 -11.06 13.25
C LEU A 331 -11.75 -11.44 13.23
N ALA A 332 -12.57 -10.84 14.10
CA ALA A 332 -14.00 -11.09 14.13
C ALA A 332 -14.76 -10.51 12.93
N ARG A 333 -14.22 -9.47 12.28
CA ARG A 333 -14.92 -8.73 11.23
C ARG A 333 -14.44 -9.04 9.81
N ALA A 334 -13.18 -9.42 9.63
CA ALA A 334 -12.56 -9.63 8.33
C ALA A 334 -12.27 -11.11 8.07
N ASP A 335 -13.28 -11.89 7.71
CA ASP A 335 -13.20 -13.37 7.62
C ASP A 335 -12.21 -13.88 6.57
N LEU A 336 -12.03 -13.16 5.46
CA LEU A 336 -11.13 -13.55 4.38
C LEU A 336 -9.68 -13.09 4.60
N ALA A 337 -9.46 -12.14 5.51
CA ALA A 337 -8.13 -11.62 5.78
C ALA A 337 -7.26 -12.62 6.57
N ARG A 338 -5.96 -12.55 6.34
CA ARG A 338 -4.92 -13.28 7.09
C ARG A 338 -4.03 -12.28 7.79
N PHE A 339 -3.65 -12.59 9.02
CA PHE A 339 -2.80 -11.75 9.85
C PHE A 339 -1.52 -12.49 10.19
N VAL A 340 -0.40 -11.85 9.98
CA VAL A 340 0.91 -12.31 10.44
C VAL A 340 1.50 -11.24 11.35
N VAL A 341 1.83 -11.63 12.57
CA VAL A 341 2.31 -10.72 13.60
C VAL A 341 3.73 -11.09 13.98
N THR A 342 4.65 -10.12 14.07
CA THR A 342 5.94 -10.36 14.71
C THR A 342 5.90 -9.87 16.15
N THR A 343 6.31 -10.73 17.06
CA THR A 343 6.22 -10.45 18.49
C THR A 343 7.31 -11.18 19.27
N ARG A 344 7.51 -10.82 20.54
CA ARG A 344 8.39 -11.55 21.48
C ARG A 344 7.62 -12.45 22.44
N GLU A 345 6.31 -12.24 22.57
CA GLU A 345 5.41 -12.98 23.45
C GLU A 345 4.15 -13.42 22.70
N VAL A 346 3.49 -14.45 23.23
CA VAL A 346 2.21 -14.94 22.69
C VAL A 346 1.12 -13.92 23.00
N LEU A 347 0.24 -13.63 22.05
CA LEU A 347 -0.84 -12.64 22.22
C LEU A 347 -2.05 -13.20 22.99
N GLY A 348 -2.22 -14.52 23.03
CA GLY A 348 -3.31 -15.20 23.73
C GLY A 348 -4.67 -15.04 23.06
N LEU A 349 -4.72 -14.76 21.77
CA LEU A 349 -5.97 -14.64 21.02
C LEU A 349 -6.48 -16.00 20.54
N ALA A 350 -7.81 -16.14 20.50
CA ALA A 350 -8.43 -17.36 20.01
C ALA A 350 -8.04 -17.63 18.54
N GLY A 351 -7.59 -18.86 18.25
CA GLY A 351 -7.13 -19.24 16.91
C GLY A 351 -5.74 -18.76 16.54
N GLU A 352 -4.96 -18.22 17.48
CA GLU A 352 -3.57 -17.86 17.27
C GLU A 352 -2.70 -19.10 17.03
N ALA A 353 -2.03 -19.17 15.89
CA ALA A 353 -1.00 -20.16 15.56
C ALA A 353 0.38 -19.56 15.80
N VAL A 354 1.19 -20.18 16.67
CA VAL A 354 2.51 -19.64 17.07
C VAL A 354 3.61 -20.30 16.27
N LEU A 355 4.37 -19.53 15.48
CA LEU A 355 5.59 -19.94 14.79
C LEU A 355 6.82 -19.42 15.52
N ALA A 356 7.49 -20.27 16.27
CA ALA A 356 8.76 -19.90 16.91
C ALA A 356 9.88 -19.83 15.87
N LEU A 357 10.62 -18.71 15.83
CA LEU A 357 11.75 -18.51 14.92
C LEU A 357 13.08 -18.74 15.67
N PRO A 358 13.70 -19.91 15.49
CA PRO A 358 14.98 -20.22 16.13
C PRO A 358 16.13 -19.40 15.51
N PRO A 359 17.34 -19.38 16.11
CA PRO A 359 18.55 -18.92 15.46
C PRO A 359 18.79 -19.56 14.08
N LEU A 360 19.64 -18.95 13.26
CA LEU A 360 20.04 -19.57 11.99
C LEU A 360 20.84 -20.86 12.23
N PRO A 361 20.55 -21.93 11.47
CA PRO A 361 21.43 -23.09 11.42
C PRO A 361 22.85 -22.69 11.01
N PRO A 362 23.87 -23.42 11.43
CA PRO A 362 25.29 -23.08 11.16
C PRO A 362 25.61 -22.83 9.68
N ALA A 363 25.06 -23.65 8.77
CA ALA A 363 25.27 -23.49 7.33
C ALA A 363 24.65 -22.20 6.78
N GLU A 364 23.44 -21.85 7.22
CA GLU A 364 22.76 -20.60 6.82
C GLU A 364 23.43 -19.37 7.44
N GLY A 365 23.88 -19.48 8.70
CA GLY A 365 24.67 -18.46 9.38
C GLY A 365 25.98 -18.17 8.65
N ALA A 366 26.68 -19.21 8.18
CA ALA A 366 27.92 -19.07 7.40
C ALA A 366 27.67 -18.41 6.05
N ALA A 367 26.60 -18.80 5.37
CA ALA A 367 26.19 -18.15 4.12
C ALA A 367 25.85 -16.67 4.30
N LEU A 368 25.12 -16.31 5.38
CA LEU A 368 24.82 -14.91 5.72
C LEU A 368 26.11 -14.14 6.02
N PHE A 369 27.03 -14.70 6.83
CA PHE A 369 28.31 -14.07 7.14
C PHE A 369 29.12 -13.80 5.88
N ALA A 370 29.28 -14.81 5.02
CA ALA A 370 30.06 -14.71 3.79
C ALA A 370 29.48 -13.63 2.85
N GLN A 371 28.17 -13.62 2.65
CA GLN A 371 27.48 -12.62 1.83
C GLN A 371 27.68 -11.20 2.36
N ARG A 372 27.52 -10.99 3.68
CA ARG A 372 27.70 -9.67 4.31
C ARG A 372 29.16 -9.24 4.34
N ALA A 373 30.08 -10.17 4.53
CA ALA A 373 31.51 -9.91 4.45
C ALA A 373 31.90 -9.46 3.03
N GLN A 374 31.40 -10.11 1.98
CA GLN A 374 31.63 -9.72 0.59
C GLN A 374 30.99 -8.37 0.26
N ALA A 375 29.78 -8.07 0.79
CA ALA A 375 29.18 -6.75 0.62
C ALA A 375 29.99 -5.63 1.26
N SER A 376 30.63 -5.92 2.43
CA SER A 376 31.50 -4.96 3.13
C SER A 376 32.90 -4.86 2.50
N LYS A 377 33.43 -5.97 1.97
CA LYS A 377 34.73 -6.10 1.35
C LYS A 377 34.60 -6.96 0.09
N PRO A 378 34.47 -6.35 -1.13
CA PRO A 378 34.19 -7.10 -2.36
C PRO A 378 35.19 -8.21 -2.70
N ASP A 379 36.46 -8.03 -2.32
CA ASP A 379 37.57 -8.96 -2.51
C ASP A 379 37.75 -9.93 -1.32
N PHE A 380 36.72 -10.08 -0.47
CA PHE A 380 36.77 -10.98 0.68
C PHE A 380 36.88 -12.44 0.23
N GLN A 381 38.06 -13.00 0.42
CA GLN A 381 38.40 -14.44 0.27
C GLN A 381 39.10 -14.91 1.54
N PRO A 382 38.40 -15.63 2.44
CA PRO A 382 39.00 -16.10 3.67
C PRO A 382 40.03 -17.17 3.35
N ASP A 383 41.23 -17.06 3.96
CA ASP A 383 42.22 -18.10 3.96
C ASP A 383 41.76 -19.32 4.83
N ALA A 384 42.55 -20.39 4.92
CA ALA A 384 42.18 -21.60 5.66
C ALA A 384 41.94 -21.32 7.17
N GLU A 385 42.73 -20.41 7.77
CA GLU A 385 42.61 -20.06 9.19
C GLU A 385 41.37 -19.20 9.43
N ASP A 386 41.08 -18.24 8.55
CA ASP A 386 39.90 -17.41 8.61
C ASP A 386 38.63 -18.22 8.37
N GLN A 387 38.66 -19.16 7.42
CA GLN A 387 37.55 -20.08 7.18
C GLN A 387 37.25 -20.96 8.41
N ALA A 388 38.29 -21.48 9.07
CA ALA A 388 38.16 -22.28 10.28
C ALA A 388 37.60 -21.46 11.48
N ALA A 389 37.84 -20.15 11.51
CA ALA A 389 37.35 -19.26 12.56
C ALA A 389 35.86 -18.89 12.44
N ILE A 390 35.26 -19.04 11.23
CA ILE A 390 33.87 -18.62 10.99
C ILE A 390 32.88 -19.45 11.84
N ALA A 391 32.97 -20.77 11.85
CA ALA A 391 32.04 -21.63 12.58
C ALA A 391 32.05 -21.37 14.11
N PRO A 392 33.20 -21.28 14.77
CA PRO A 392 33.29 -20.90 16.19
C PRO A 392 32.76 -19.50 16.47
N LEU A 393 33.00 -18.55 15.54
CA LEU A 393 32.46 -17.17 15.65
C LEU A 393 30.93 -17.17 15.60
N LEU A 394 30.34 -17.90 14.66
CA LEU A 394 28.88 -18.04 14.55
C LEU A 394 28.24 -18.68 15.78
N LYS A 395 28.92 -19.68 16.37
CA LYS A 395 28.49 -20.29 17.63
C LYS A 395 28.53 -19.28 18.79
N LEU A 396 29.55 -18.44 18.84
CA LEU A 396 29.67 -17.38 19.84
C LEU A 396 28.55 -16.31 19.67
N LEU A 397 28.13 -16.03 18.44
CA LEU A 397 27.05 -15.13 18.09
C LEU A 397 25.65 -15.79 18.20
N ASP A 398 25.58 -17.04 18.69
CA ASP A 398 24.37 -17.83 18.92
C ASP A 398 23.47 -17.93 17.66
N GLY A 399 24.07 -17.84 16.46
CA GLY A 399 23.37 -17.88 15.18
C GLY A 399 22.39 -16.74 14.94
N LEU A 400 22.50 -15.62 15.68
CA LEU A 400 21.60 -14.48 15.57
C LEU A 400 21.92 -13.65 14.32
N PRO A 401 20.97 -13.49 13.35
CA PRO A 401 21.24 -12.79 12.11
C PRO A 401 21.84 -11.39 12.30
N LEU A 402 21.26 -10.56 13.18
CA LEU A 402 21.77 -9.21 13.42
C LEU A 402 23.19 -9.20 14.01
N ALA A 403 23.48 -10.11 14.93
CA ALA A 403 24.82 -10.23 15.50
C ALA A 403 25.84 -10.68 14.43
N ILE A 404 25.44 -11.59 13.54
CA ILE A 404 26.24 -12.04 12.39
C ILE A 404 26.50 -10.89 11.41
N GLU A 405 25.49 -10.08 11.08
CA GLU A 405 25.64 -8.93 10.20
C GLU A 405 26.58 -7.87 10.78
N LEU A 406 26.45 -7.57 12.08
CA LEU A 406 27.36 -6.66 12.78
C LEU A 406 28.82 -7.15 12.80
N ALA A 407 29.04 -8.45 12.98
CA ALA A 407 30.37 -9.05 12.94
C ALA A 407 30.95 -9.05 11.51
N ALA A 408 30.16 -9.44 10.51
CA ALA A 408 30.57 -9.48 9.12
C ALA A 408 30.93 -8.10 8.57
N ALA A 409 30.23 -7.03 8.96
CA ALA A 409 30.57 -5.65 8.59
C ALA A 409 31.99 -5.22 9.03
N ARG A 410 32.57 -5.90 10.02
CA ARG A 410 33.95 -5.62 10.54
C ARG A 410 35.07 -6.33 9.77
N VAL A 411 34.74 -7.23 8.85
CA VAL A 411 35.73 -7.96 8.04
C VAL A 411 36.60 -7.01 7.22
N ARG A 412 36.11 -5.81 6.93
CA ARG A 412 36.88 -4.74 6.27
C ARG A 412 38.13 -4.32 7.05
N VAL A 413 38.06 -4.37 8.39
CA VAL A 413 39.12 -3.92 9.30
C VAL A 413 39.83 -5.10 9.96
N MET A 414 39.14 -6.19 10.22
CA MET A 414 39.67 -7.36 10.98
C MET A 414 39.27 -8.67 10.31
N PRO A 415 40.23 -9.56 10.03
CA PRO A 415 39.94 -10.90 9.52
C PRO A 415 39.17 -11.75 10.55
N PRO A 416 38.40 -12.79 10.11
CA PRO A 416 37.55 -13.62 10.99
C PRO A 416 38.27 -14.18 12.23
N ARG A 417 39.53 -14.63 12.11
CA ARG A 417 40.34 -15.11 13.24
C ARG A 417 40.54 -14.05 14.34
N MET A 418 40.79 -12.80 13.95
CA MET A 418 40.90 -11.68 14.91
C MET A 418 39.59 -11.32 15.55
N LEU A 419 38.47 -11.36 14.76
CA LEU A 419 37.12 -11.14 15.26
C LEU A 419 36.78 -12.17 16.35
N LEU A 420 37.05 -13.46 16.07
CA LEU A 420 36.81 -14.55 17.03
C LEU A 420 37.61 -14.36 18.33
N ALA A 421 38.92 -14.06 18.24
CA ALA A 421 39.75 -13.86 19.41
C ALA A 421 39.23 -12.73 20.30
N ARG A 422 38.99 -11.53 19.71
CA ARG A 422 38.52 -10.34 20.46
C ARG A 422 37.15 -10.51 21.06
N MET A 423 36.21 -11.12 20.32
CA MET A 423 34.87 -11.39 20.84
C MET A 423 34.89 -12.47 21.93
N SER A 424 35.66 -13.52 21.77
CA SER A 424 35.80 -14.57 22.78
C SER A 424 36.27 -14.04 24.14
N ASP A 425 37.23 -13.13 24.16
CA ASP A 425 37.73 -12.51 25.40
C ASP A 425 36.64 -11.63 26.06
N ARG A 426 35.86 -10.88 25.29
CA ARG A 426 34.75 -10.07 25.82
C ARG A 426 33.62 -10.93 26.39
N PHE A 427 33.21 -11.98 25.68
CA PHE A 427 32.16 -12.91 26.17
C PHE A 427 32.59 -13.65 27.45
N LYS A 428 33.89 -14.00 27.61
CA LYS A 428 34.41 -14.53 28.84
C LYS A 428 34.29 -13.57 30.02
N LEU A 429 34.57 -12.28 29.80
CA LEU A 429 34.41 -11.22 30.80
C LEU A 429 32.97 -11.04 31.26
N LEU A 430 32.00 -11.18 30.36
CA LEU A 430 30.56 -11.10 30.66
C LEU A 430 30.11 -12.36 31.44
N ALA A 431 30.57 -13.55 31.07
CA ALA A 431 30.23 -14.78 31.76
C ALA A 431 30.81 -14.85 33.19
N SER A 432 31.99 -14.24 33.41
CA SER A 432 32.62 -14.18 34.73
C SER A 432 31.91 -13.28 35.76
N LYS A 433 30.99 -12.42 35.32
CA LYS A 433 30.19 -11.55 36.21
C LYS A 433 28.88 -12.16 36.72
N GLY A 434 28.71 -13.52 36.62
CA GLY A 434 27.73 -14.26 37.38
C GLY A 434 26.38 -14.56 36.65
N GLY A 435 26.33 -14.50 35.31
CA GLY A 435 25.11 -14.80 34.55
C GLY A 435 25.29 -15.95 33.53
N ARG A 436 24.28 -16.80 33.41
CA ARG A 436 24.12 -17.66 32.23
C ARG A 436 23.91 -16.73 31.02
N LEU A 437 24.77 -16.81 30.00
CA LEU A 437 24.57 -16.07 28.73
C LEU A 437 23.26 -16.58 28.09
N ASP A 438 22.23 -15.74 28.15
CA ASP A 438 21.04 -15.95 27.35
C ASP A 438 21.19 -15.22 25.98
N ARG A 439 20.25 -15.43 25.06
CA ARG A 439 20.30 -14.83 23.72
C ARG A 439 20.20 -13.30 23.70
N GLN A 440 19.59 -12.70 24.72
CA GLN A 440 19.51 -11.24 24.85
C GLN A 440 20.87 -10.68 25.29
N SER A 441 21.56 -11.35 26.19
CA SER A 441 22.92 -11.02 26.59
C SER A 441 23.90 -11.11 25.43
N THR A 442 23.74 -12.09 24.55
CA THR A 442 24.53 -12.25 23.33
C THR A 442 24.34 -11.11 22.36
N LEU A 443 23.09 -10.69 22.11
CA LEU A 443 22.80 -9.55 21.23
C LEU A 443 23.33 -8.24 21.82
N ARG A 444 23.13 -8.01 23.11
CA ARG A 444 23.68 -6.86 23.82
C ARG A 444 25.20 -6.82 23.76
N ALA A 445 25.86 -7.95 23.96
CA ALA A 445 27.31 -8.06 23.85
C ALA A 445 27.82 -7.71 22.44
N ALA A 446 27.07 -8.13 21.40
CA ALA A 446 27.40 -7.78 20.01
C ALA A 446 27.22 -6.28 19.76
N PHE A 447 26.18 -5.66 20.32
CA PHE A 447 25.99 -4.20 20.27
C PHE A 447 27.11 -3.47 21.00
N ASP A 448 27.39 -3.82 22.25
CA ASP A 448 28.46 -3.21 23.05
C ASP A 448 29.81 -3.29 22.34
N TRP A 449 30.13 -4.46 21.78
CA TRP A 449 31.35 -4.63 21.01
C TRP A 449 31.39 -3.76 19.75
N SER A 450 30.29 -3.70 19.02
CA SER A 450 30.17 -2.87 17.81
C SER A 450 30.20 -1.38 18.16
N TRP A 451 29.59 -0.98 19.28
CA TRP A 451 29.62 0.38 19.82
C TRP A 451 31.03 0.83 20.19
N ASP A 452 31.83 -0.05 20.85
CA ASP A 452 33.18 0.29 21.24
C ASP A 452 34.10 0.57 20.03
N LEU A 453 33.79 0.01 18.90
CA LEU A 453 34.52 0.25 17.63
C LEU A 453 34.05 1.51 16.87
N LEU A 454 33.03 2.20 17.37
CA LEU A 454 32.63 3.48 16.82
C LEU A 454 33.60 4.58 17.28
N THR A 455 33.84 5.55 16.39
CA THR A 455 34.57 6.78 16.72
C THR A 455 33.70 7.67 17.63
N PRO A 456 34.26 8.62 18.35
CA PRO A 456 33.48 9.54 19.21
C PRO A 456 32.36 10.26 18.46
N PRO A 457 32.54 10.82 17.22
CA PRO A 457 31.46 11.43 16.47
C PRO A 457 30.33 10.44 16.11
N GLU A 458 30.69 9.20 15.75
CA GLU A 458 29.71 8.15 15.41
C GLU A 458 28.88 7.74 16.63
N LYS A 459 29.50 7.63 17.81
CA LYS A 459 28.78 7.35 19.06
C LYS A 459 27.78 8.44 19.39
N GLY A 460 28.23 9.71 19.31
CA GLY A 460 27.38 10.87 19.55
C GLY A 460 26.23 10.96 18.56
N ALA A 461 26.50 10.74 17.26
CA ALA A 461 25.47 10.75 16.23
C ALA A 461 24.43 9.62 16.42
N LEU A 462 24.90 8.37 16.58
CA LEU A 462 23.99 7.23 16.77
C LEU A 462 23.12 7.38 18.02
N ALA A 463 23.69 7.85 19.14
CA ALA A 463 22.94 8.12 20.35
C ALA A 463 21.87 9.18 20.12
N GLN A 464 22.20 10.30 19.49
CA GLN A 464 21.26 11.39 19.20
C GLN A 464 20.20 11.02 18.15
N MET A 465 20.50 10.11 17.19
CA MET A 465 19.50 9.61 16.27
C MET A 465 18.33 8.90 16.96
N SER A 466 18.50 8.43 18.18
CA SER A 466 17.44 7.75 18.92
C SER A 466 16.24 8.64 19.27
N VAL A 467 16.37 9.97 19.17
CA VAL A 467 15.26 10.90 19.48
C VAL A 467 14.23 10.99 18.35
N PHE A 468 14.54 10.49 17.14
CA PHE A 468 13.62 10.50 16.02
C PHE A 468 12.61 9.33 16.11
N GLU A 469 11.39 9.59 15.65
CA GLU A 469 10.35 8.56 15.49
C GLU A 469 9.94 8.45 14.01
N GLY A 470 9.85 7.23 13.50
CA GLY A 470 9.48 7.02 12.09
C GLY A 470 10.56 7.36 11.05
N GLY A 471 11.83 7.47 11.50
CA GLY A 471 12.99 7.76 10.64
C GLY A 471 13.30 9.25 10.49
N LEU A 472 14.35 9.55 9.73
CA LEU A 472 14.88 10.91 9.54
C LEU A 472 15.41 11.11 8.12
N THR A 473 15.44 12.37 7.66
CA THR A 473 16.14 12.80 6.44
C THR A 473 17.56 13.26 6.76
N LEU A 474 18.43 13.39 5.76
CA LEU A 474 19.77 13.94 5.96
C LEU A 474 19.70 15.38 6.52
N GLU A 475 18.79 16.21 5.97
CA GLU A 475 18.61 17.60 6.44
C GLU A 475 18.21 17.63 7.92
N ALA A 476 17.30 16.74 8.37
CA ALA A 476 16.94 16.63 9.77
C ALA A 476 18.12 16.16 10.64
N ALA A 477 18.93 15.21 10.14
CA ALA A 477 20.16 14.78 10.82
C ALA A 477 21.13 15.96 11.01
N GLU A 478 21.40 16.74 9.96
CA GLU A 478 22.31 17.90 10.02
C GLU A 478 21.85 18.98 11.01
N ARG A 479 20.55 19.09 11.25
CA ARG A 479 19.98 20.10 12.17
C ARG A 479 19.85 19.61 13.62
N VAL A 480 19.67 18.32 13.81
CA VAL A 480 19.41 17.75 15.14
C VAL A 480 20.67 17.18 15.79
N LEU A 481 21.55 16.56 14.98
CA LEU A 481 22.78 15.99 15.52
C LEU A 481 23.80 17.09 15.81
N ASP A 482 24.28 17.11 17.05
CA ASP A 482 25.33 18.02 17.49
C ASP A 482 26.62 17.22 17.72
N LEU A 483 27.62 17.49 16.90
CA LEU A 483 28.94 16.87 16.92
C LEU A 483 30.04 17.86 17.34
N SER A 484 29.67 19.06 17.81
CA SER A 484 30.59 20.14 18.12
C SER A 484 31.58 19.82 19.24
N GLU A 485 31.23 18.91 20.16
CA GLU A 485 32.13 18.40 21.21
C GLU A 485 33.31 17.55 20.66
N CYS A 486 33.22 17.09 19.42
CA CYS A 486 34.25 16.30 18.80
C CYS A 486 35.18 17.19 17.97
N ARG A 487 36.45 17.33 18.39
CA ARG A 487 37.46 18.02 17.57
C ARG A 487 37.61 17.31 16.24
N ASP A 488 37.63 18.08 15.15
CA ASP A 488 37.73 17.55 13.78
C ASP A 488 36.63 16.53 13.39
N ALA A 489 35.40 16.78 13.87
CA ALA A 489 34.27 15.96 13.51
C ALA A 489 34.06 15.95 11.99
N PRO A 490 33.90 14.78 11.34
CA PRO A 490 33.50 14.68 9.92
C PRO A 490 32.15 15.35 9.68
N TRP A 491 31.83 15.62 8.45
CA TRP A 491 30.48 16.11 8.09
C TRP A 491 29.43 15.08 8.49
N THR A 492 28.26 15.57 8.89
CA THR A 492 27.15 14.70 9.33
C THR A 492 26.83 13.61 8.30
N VAL A 493 26.89 13.92 6.98
CA VAL A 493 26.67 12.94 5.93
C VAL A 493 27.70 11.79 5.97
N ASP A 494 28.97 12.09 6.24
CA ASP A 494 30.03 11.06 6.31
C ASP A 494 29.83 10.17 7.54
N VAL A 495 29.40 10.76 8.66
CA VAL A 495 29.09 10.01 9.89
C VAL A 495 27.88 9.09 9.68
N VAL A 496 26.81 9.59 9.03
CA VAL A 496 25.62 8.80 8.69
C VAL A 496 26.00 7.67 7.75
N GLN A 497 26.78 7.96 6.69
CA GLN A 497 27.27 6.93 5.77
C GLN A 497 28.09 5.85 6.49
N SER A 498 28.98 6.25 7.38
CA SER A 498 29.78 5.30 8.17
C SER A 498 28.90 4.44 9.08
N LEU A 499 27.85 4.98 9.67
CA LEU A 499 26.89 4.21 10.48
C LEU A 499 26.05 3.23 9.62
N ILE A 500 25.75 3.59 8.37
CA ILE A 500 25.13 2.68 7.38
C ILE A 500 26.10 1.54 7.06
N ASP A 501 27.35 1.85 6.71
CA ASP A 501 28.39 0.87 6.38
C ASP A 501 28.64 -0.11 7.55
N LYS A 502 28.42 0.36 8.78
CA LYS A 502 28.54 -0.42 10.03
C LYS A 502 27.24 -1.13 10.45
N SER A 503 26.20 -1.07 9.64
CA SER A 503 24.90 -1.72 9.83
C SER A 503 24.09 -1.27 11.07
N PHE A 504 24.35 -0.08 11.60
CA PHE A 504 23.54 0.54 12.66
C PHE A 504 22.35 1.32 12.11
N VAL A 505 22.53 1.96 10.96
CA VAL A 505 21.52 2.76 10.26
C VAL A 505 21.16 2.08 8.96
N ARG A 506 19.91 2.14 8.57
CA ARG A 506 19.39 1.63 7.30
C ARG A 506 18.80 2.76 6.46
N THR A 507 18.89 2.63 5.16
CA THR A 507 18.20 3.52 4.23
C THR A 507 16.76 3.06 4.01
N ARG A 508 15.81 4.01 4.04
CA ARG A 508 14.38 3.76 3.79
C ARG A 508 13.92 4.65 2.63
N GLY A 509 13.74 4.07 1.43
CA GLY A 509 13.54 4.88 0.22
C GLY A 509 14.85 5.53 -0.25
N ASP A 510 14.76 6.60 -1.00
CA ASP A 510 15.93 7.23 -1.64
C ASP A 510 16.58 8.31 -0.75
N ASP A 511 15.84 8.89 0.20
CA ASP A 511 16.24 10.07 0.96
C ASP A 511 16.06 9.96 2.48
N ARG A 512 15.64 8.79 3.01
CA ARG A 512 15.39 8.62 4.44
C ARG A 512 16.25 7.52 5.07
N PHE A 513 16.52 7.71 6.35
CA PHE A 513 17.29 6.79 7.19
C PHE A 513 16.43 6.32 8.37
N ASP A 514 16.74 5.11 8.86
CA ASP A 514 15.98 4.46 9.93
C ASP A 514 16.91 3.59 10.80
N LEU A 515 16.54 3.42 12.06
CA LEU A 515 17.20 2.52 13.00
C LEU A 515 16.30 1.32 13.29
N LEU A 516 16.91 0.13 13.45
CA LEU A 516 16.18 -0.99 14.05
C LEU A 516 15.75 -0.60 15.47
N VAL A 517 14.54 -1.00 15.88
CA VAL A 517 14.00 -0.71 17.22
C VAL A 517 14.99 -1.12 18.33
N SER A 518 15.64 -2.28 18.18
CA SER A 518 16.66 -2.73 19.13
C SER A 518 17.92 -1.85 19.17
N VAL A 519 18.30 -1.27 18.03
CA VAL A 519 19.41 -0.29 17.95
C VAL A 519 18.98 1.05 18.51
N GLN A 520 17.76 1.51 18.22
CA GLN A 520 17.22 2.76 18.73
C GLN A 520 17.14 2.75 20.26
N LEU A 521 16.58 1.67 20.85
CA LEU A 521 16.53 1.51 22.32
C LEU A 521 17.91 1.47 22.94
N TYR A 522 18.86 0.76 22.33
CA TYR A 522 20.25 0.72 22.78
C TYR A 522 20.91 2.09 22.69
N ALA A 523 20.73 2.81 21.60
CA ALA A 523 21.25 4.16 21.39
C ALA A 523 20.65 5.18 22.37
N ALA A 524 19.34 5.09 22.67
CA ALA A 524 18.66 5.93 23.65
C ALA A 524 19.22 5.73 25.06
N GLU A 525 19.47 4.49 25.49
CA GLU A 525 20.13 4.20 26.77
C GLU A 525 21.52 4.84 26.86
N HIS A 526 22.28 4.83 25.76
CA HIS A 526 23.58 5.46 25.70
C HIS A 526 23.53 6.99 25.69
N LEU A 527 22.47 7.58 25.11
CA LEU A 527 22.25 9.01 25.15
C LEU A 527 21.95 9.51 26.57
N GLU A 528 21.09 8.79 27.30
CA GLU A 528 20.60 9.18 28.62
C GLU A 528 21.61 8.89 29.73
N THR A 529 22.44 7.85 29.61
CA THR A 529 23.34 7.40 30.65
C THR A 529 24.66 8.18 30.64
N GLU A 530 25.03 8.80 31.73
CA GLU A 530 26.30 9.49 31.86
C GLU A 530 27.53 8.57 31.67
N GLY A 531 28.58 9.10 31.04
CA GLY A 531 29.86 8.41 30.89
C GLY A 531 29.88 7.33 29.80
N ARG A 532 28.83 7.17 29.00
CA ARG A 532 28.82 6.21 27.89
C ARG A 532 29.63 6.68 26.67
N TYR A 533 29.64 7.98 26.44
CA TYR A 533 30.54 8.69 25.52
C TYR A 533 30.73 10.14 26.02
N SER A 534 31.66 10.90 25.42
CA SER A 534 31.87 12.32 25.82
C SER A 534 30.59 13.13 25.58
N GLY A 535 30.07 13.77 26.62
CA GLY A 535 28.84 14.55 26.56
C GLY A 535 27.53 13.74 26.70
N SER A 536 27.55 12.41 26.99
CA SER A 536 26.32 11.64 27.27
C SER A 536 25.73 11.94 28.65
N GLY A 537 24.41 11.78 28.78
CA GLY A 537 23.70 12.00 30.05
C GLY A 537 22.33 12.69 29.86
N PRO A 538 21.57 12.91 30.92
CA PRO A 538 20.24 13.52 30.84
C PRO A 538 20.23 14.89 30.14
N GLN A 539 21.30 15.69 30.29
CA GLN A 539 21.42 16.98 29.61
C GLN A 539 21.61 16.83 28.10
N ALA A 540 22.36 15.81 27.63
CA ALA A 540 22.52 15.50 26.22
C ALA A 540 21.19 15.08 25.61
N LEU A 541 20.42 14.22 26.30
CA LEU A 541 19.08 13.83 25.90
C LEU A 541 18.16 15.04 25.76
N ALA A 542 18.10 15.90 26.78
CA ALA A 542 17.27 17.11 26.77
C ALA A 542 17.65 18.04 25.61
N SER A 543 18.96 18.26 25.38
CA SER A 543 19.45 19.08 24.28
C SER A 543 19.12 18.52 22.91
N ALA A 544 19.26 17.18 22.69
CA ALA A 544 18.90 16.55 21.45
C ALA A 544 17.38 16.60 21.18
N GLN A 545 16.56 16.38 22.22
CA GLN A 545 15.11 16.52 22.15
C GLN A 545 14.68 17.95 21.83
N LEU A 546 15.35 18.95 22.37
CA LEU A 546 15.06 20.36 22.09
C LEU A 546 15.41 20.73 20.62
N ARG A 547 16.54 20.26 20.09
CA ARG A 547 16.89 20.48 18.67
C ARG A 547 15.91 19.77 17.74
N HIS A 548 15.52 18.53 18.05
CA HIS A 548 14.47 17.81 17.34
C HIS A 548 13.16 18.60 17.35
N LEU A 549 12.72 19.05 18.51
CA LEU A 549 11.52 19.88 18.66
C LEU A 549 11.62 21.17 17.82
N ALA A 550 12.71 21.91 17.95
CA ALA A 550 12.91 23.16 17.20
C ALA A 550 12.87 22.96 15.68
N TRP A 551 13.48 21.86 15.19
CA TRP A 551 13.45 21.51 13.78
C TRP A 551 12.02 21.24 13.28
N PHE A 552 11.28 20.36 13.96
CA PHE A 552 9.94 19.98 13.53
C PHE A 552 8.90 21.08 13.77
N ALA A 553 9.06 21.92 14.76
CA ALA A 553 8.23 23.12 14.96
C ALA A 553 8.42 24.16 13.84
N ALA A 554 9.61 24.23 13.25
CA ALA A 554 9.93 25.15 12.15
C ALA A 554 9.62 24.57 10.75
N LEU A 555 9.22 23.30 10.64
CA LEU A 555 9.02 22.61 9.35
C LEU A 555 7.91 23.24 8.51
N GLY A 556 6.88 23.76 9.16
CA GLY A 556 5.71 24.41 8.55
C GLY A 556 4.73 23.43 7.90
N PRO A 557 3.47 23.88 7.70
CA PRO A 557 2.36 23.00 7.25
C PRO A 557 2.55 22.39 5.85
N ILE A 558 3.14 23.15 4.92
CA ILE A 558 3.35 22.69 3.53
C ILE A 558 4.32 21.51 3.48
N ARG A 559 5.48 21.61 4.14
CA ARG A 559 6.48 20.54 4.20
C ARG A 559 5.97 19.35 5.01
N ALA A 560 5.24 19.59 6.09
CA ALA A 560 4.62 18.54 6.91
C ALA A 560 3.62 17.68 6.15
N GLY A 561 2.85 18.26 5.22
CA GLY A 561 1.92 17.55 4.35
C GLY A 561 2.55 16.87 3.13
N ALA A 562 3.81 17.16 2.82
CA ALA A 562 4.52 16.61 1.68
C ALA A 562 4.94 15.14 1.90
N GLY A 563 5.36 14.45 0.83
CA GLY A 563 5.94 13.11 0.90
C GLY A 563 5.08 12.09 1.65
N ARG A 564 3.76 12.11 1.43
CA ARG A 564 2.77 11.25 2.13
C ARG A 564 2.81 11.40 3.66
N CYS A 565 3.14 12.59 4.17
CA CYS A 565 3.23 12.88 5.61
C CYS A 565 4.24 12.00 6.35
N ALA A 566 5.39 11.73 5.76
CA ALA A 566 6.39 10.81 6.28
C ALA A 566 6.98 11.23 7.66
N ASP A 567 6.84 12.51 8.04
CA ASP A 567 7.31 13.05 9.32
C ASP A 567 6.22 13.16 10.40
N LEU A 568 5.03 12.57 10.17
CA LEU A 568 3.91 12.66 11.11
C LEU A 568 4.29 12.23 12.53
N ASP A 569 4.99 11.10 12.69
CA ASP A 569 5.38 10.59 14.01
C ASP A 569 6.34 11.54 14.71
N ASN A 570 7.32 12.09 13.99
CA ASN A 570 8.22 13.10 14.51
C ASN A 570 7.50 14.39 14.95
N LEU A 571 6.52 14.86 14.15
CA LEU A 571 5.73 16.04 14.44
C LEU A 571 4.85 15.88 15.69
N VAL A 572 4.18 14.73 15.81
CA VAL A 572 3.36 14.40 16.99
C VAL A 572 4.22 14.35 18.26
N VAL A 573 5.37 13.66 18.17
CA VAL A 573 6.30 13.58 19.31
C VAL A 573 6.91 14.94 19.64
N ALA A 574 7.23 15.77 18.64
CA ALA A 574 7.72 17.13 18.86
C ALA A 574 6.67 17.97 19.60
N CYS A 575 5.39 17.93 19.18
CA CYS A 575 4.31 18.63 19.86
C CYS A 575 4.15 18.17 21.32
N ARG A 576 4.13 16.85 21.58
CA ARG A 576 4.04 16.30 22.94
C ARG A 576 5.23 16.69 23.82
N ARG A 577 6.44 16.72 23.28
CA ARG A 577 7.66 17.20 23.98
C ARG A 577 7.56 18.68 24.31
N ALA A 578 7.07 19.51 23.38
CA ALA A 578 6.88 20.93 23.60
C ALA A 578 5.87 21.21 24.72
N VAL A 579 4.76 20.47 24.75
CA VAL A 579 3.75 20.52 25.82
C VAL A 579 4.38 20.13 27.17
N ALA A 580 5.13 19.03 27.22
CA ALA A 580 5.80 18.58 28.43
C ALA A 580 6.84 19.58 28.98
N LEU A 581 7.50 20.32 28.08
CA LEU A 581 8.48 21.36 28.44
C LEU A 581 7.84 22.74 28.73
N GLY A 582 6.55 22.90 28.45
CA GLY A 582 5.84 24.17 28.64
C GLY A 582 6.27 25.28 27.66
N VAL A 583 6.81 24.95 26.47
CA VAL A 583 7.32 25.90 25.47
C VAL A 583 6.26 26.23 24.45
N GLY A 584 5.42 27.23 24.70
CA GLY A 584 4.20 27.53 23.94
C GLY A 584 4.40 27.77 22.44
N ASP A 585 5.37 28.61 22.05
CA ASP A 585 5.61 28.96 20.64
C ASP A 585 6.05 27.72 19.81
N LEU A 586 6.94 26.89 20.37
CA LEU A 586 7.36 25.64 19.72
C LEU A 586 6.23 24.61 19.71
N ALA A 587 5.40 24.56 20.75
CA ALA A 587 4.22 23.70 20.79
C ALA A 587 3.22 24.05 19.69
N THR A 588 2.95 25.34 19.47
CA THR A 588 2.08 25.82 18.41
C THR A 588 2.63 25.47 17.01
N GLY A 589 3.91 25.75 16.73
CA GLY A 589 4.52 25.42 15.43
C GLY A 589 4.52 23.92 15.15
N ALA A 590 4.85 23.07 16.14
CA ALA A 590 4.78 21.63 16.00
C ALA A 590 3.33 21.12 15.82
N LEU A 591 2.36 21.74 16.50
CA LEU A 591 0.94 21.45 16.36
C LEU A 591 0.42 21.76 14.94
N GLU A 592 0.77 22.91 14.37
CA GLU A 592 0.39 23.29 13.01
C GLU A 592 0.94 22.29 11.99
N GLY A 593 2.20 21.89 12.11
CA GLY A 593 2.80 20.84 11.27
C GLY A 593 2.11 19.48 11.45
N ALA A 594 1.91 19.06 12.71
CA ALA A 594 1.21 17.81 13.02
C ALA A 594 -0.23 17.81 12.46
N TRP A 595 -0.97 18.91 12.62
CA TRP A 595 -2.33 19.02 12.10
C TRP A 595 -2.37 19.02 10.57
N ALA A 596 -1.43 19.67 9.90
CA ALA A 596 -1.36 19.63 8.43
C ALA A 596 -1.23 18.19 7.90
N ALA A 597 -0.45 17.34 8.57
CA ALA A 597 -0.31 15.94 8.23
C ALA A 597 -1.54 15.09 8.68
N LEU A 598 -2.02 15.29 9.91
CA LEU A 598 -3.19 14.59 10.46
C LEU A 598 -4.47 14.87 9.65
N ARG A 599 -4.66 16.09 9.17
CA ARG A 599 -5.81 16.47 8.33
C ARG A 599 -5.88 15.64 7.03
N LEU A 600 -4.75 15.21 6.51
CA LEU A 600 -4.67 14.38 5.30
C LEU A 600 -4.83 12.89 5.60
N ARG A 601 -4.32 12.42 6.75
CA ARG A 601 -4.22 10.99 7.06
C ARG A 601 -5.00 10.52 8.29
N GLY A 602 -5.40 11.45 9.19
CA GLY A 602 -5.92 11.10 10.52
C GLY A 602 -4.84 10.47 11.43
N PRO A 603 -5.22 10.00 12.61
CA PRO A 603 -6.56 10.13 13.19
C PRO A 603 -6.85 11.57 13.61
N PHE A 604 -8.04 12.07 13.30
CA PHE A 604 -8.41 13.47 13.60
C PHE A 604 -8.54 13.74 15.09
N ALA A 605 -8.90 12.73 15.89
CA ALA A 605 -8.99 12.81 17.34
C ALA A 605 -7.63 13.20 17.97
N THR A 606 -6.52 12.68 17.46
CA THR A 606 -5.18 13.08 17.91
C THR A 606 -4.91 14.57 17.70
N GLY A 607 -5.44 15.14 16.60
CA GLY A 607 -5.35 16.58 16.36
C GLY A 607 -6.09 17.39 17.42
N VAL A 608 -7.28 16.95 17.84
CA VAL A 608 -8.05 17.57 18.94
C VAL A 608 -7.29 17.45 20.26
N GLU A 609 -6.81 16.23 20.60
CA GLU A 609 -6.03 15.97 21.83
C GLU A 609 -4.79 16.88 21.93
N LEU A 610 -3.99 16.94 20.88
CA LEU A 610 -2.79 17.78 20.83
C LEU A 610 -3.14 19.27 20.96
N ALA A 611 -4.15 19.74 20.24
CA ALA A 611 -4.58 21.14 20.28
C ALA A 611 -5.14 21.52 21.67
N GLU A 612 -5.94 20.67 22.31
CA GLU A 612 -6.43 20.85 23.66
C GLU A 612 -5.26 20.91 24.67
N ALA A 613 -4.28 20.03 24.52
CA ALA A 613 -3.08 20.02 25.38
C ALA A 613 -2.24 21.30 25.22
N VAL A 614 -2.08 21.82 23.99
CA VAL A 614 -1.37 23.09 23.76
C VAL A 614 -2.18 24.27 24.28
N CYS A 615 -3.53 24.30 24.07
CA CYS A 615 -4.40 25.34 24.63
C CYS A 615 -4.35 25.43 26.18
N ALA A 616 -4.06 24.32 26.86
CA ALA A 616 -3.96 24.24 28.30
C ALA A 616 -2.62 24.79 28.85
N LEU A 617 -1.65 25.08 27.99
CA LEU A 617 -0.36 25.62 28.43
C LEU A 617 -0.53 27.04 29.02
N PRO A 618 0.07 27.32 30.19
CA PRO A 618 0.06 28.65 30.76
C PRO A 618 1.00 29.60 29.99
N GLY A 619 0.58 30.85 29.79
CA GLY A 619 1.45 31.89 29.26
C GLY A 619 1.61 31.90 27.75
N LEU A 620 0.70 31.27 26.99
CA LEU A 620 0.64 31.44 25.53
C LEU A 620 0.43 32.93 25.23
N ASN A 621 1.24 33.48 24.33
CA ASN A 621 0.98 34.82 23.79
C ASN A 621 -0.23 34.81 22.87
N ASP A 622 -0.82 35.97 22.59
CA ASP A 622 -2.06 36.09 21.82
C ASP A 622 -1.93 35.47 20.43
N ARG A 623 -0.76 35.57 19.79
CA ARG A 623 -0.50 34.96 18.47
C ARG A 623 -0.54 33.45 18.54
N ALA A 624 0.22 32.84 19.44
CA ALA A 624 0.24 31.39 19.65
C ALA A 624 -1.15 30.86 20.03
N ALA A 625 -1.88 31.59 20.88
CA ALA A 625 -3.23 31.25 21.28
C ALA A 625 -4.21 31.28 20.07
N ALA A 626 -4.11 32.30 19.20
CA ALA A 626 -4.92 32.38 17.99
C ALA A 626 -4.71 31.18 17.07
N HIS A 627 -3.46 30.85 16.75
CA HIS A 627 -3.09 29.73 15.88
C HIS A 627 -3.48 28.39 16.49
N THR A 628 -3.25 28.17 17.78
CA THR A 628 -3.63 26.94 18.47
C THR A 628 -5.15 26.72 18.47
N GLN A 629 -5.93 27.79 18.76
CA GLN A 629 -7.39 27.71 18.78
C GLN A 629 -7.97 27.55 17.36
N LEU A 630 -7.32 28.12 16.32
CA LEU A 630 -7.65 27.86 14.91
C LEU A 630 -7.49 26.38 14.59
N VAL A 631 -6.37 25.77 14.97
CA VAL A 631 -6.15 24.32 14.74
C VAL A 631 -7.18 23.48 15.50
N LEU A 632 -7.49 23.83 16.77
CA LEU A 632 -8.50 23.12 17.55
C LEU A 632 -9.87 23.21 16.89
N ALA A 633 -10.27 24.40 16.42
CA ALA A 633 -11.53 24.59 15.72
C ALA A 633 -11.61 23.77 14.42
N ASP A 634 -10.55 23.81 13.60
CA ASP A 634 -10.44 23.02 12.37
C ASP A 634 -10.54 21.51 12.64
N ALA A 635 -9.88 21.03 13.71
CA ALA A 635 -9.95 19.64 14.12
C ALA A 635 -11.36 19.24 14.59
N LEU A 636 -12.03 20.11 15.36
CA LEU A 636 -13.41 19.89 15.79
C LEU A 636 -14.40 19.86 14.63
N VAL A 637 -14.27 20.77 13.63
CA VAL A 637 -15.08 20.74 12.39
C VAL A 637 -14.85 19.42 11.66
N THR A 638 -13.61 19.03 11.52
CA THR A 638 -13.25 17.77 10.84
C THR A 638 -13.84 16.55 11.56
N CYS A 639 -13.95 16.59 12.89
CA CYS A 639 -14.63 15.57 13.70
C CYS A 639 -16.16 15.73 13.74
N GLY A 640 -16.78 16.67 12.99
CA GLY A 640 -18.23 16.87 12.96
C GLY A 640 -18.80 17.66 14.13
N ARG A 641 -17.96 18.26 14.97
CA ARG A 641 -18.35 19.00 16.18
C ARG A 641 -18.46 20.51 15.91
N SER A 642 -19.38 20.90 14.99
CA SER A 642 -19.49 22.28 14.48
C SER A 642 -19.85 23.31 15.56
N GLY A 643 -20.66 22.97 16.56
CA GLY A 643 -21.03 23.88 17.65
C GLY A 643 -19.82 24.31 18.51
N PRO A 644 -19.09 23.37 19.13
CA PRO A 644 -17.84 23.69 19.84
C PRO A 644 -16.79 24.38 18.96
N ALA A 645 -16.67 24.03 17.67
CA ALA A 645 -15.72 24.64 16.75
C ALA A 645 -15.97 26.14 16.58
N ARG A 646 -17.25 26.57 16.48
CA ARG A 646 -17.61 27.97 16.36
C ARG A 646 -17.05 28.81 17.51
N ALA A 647 -17.21 28.31 18.76
CA ALA A 647 -16.72 29.01 19.94
C ALA A 647 -15.17 29.15 19.94
N GLN A 648 -14.45 28.16 19.38
CA GLN A 648 -12.99 28.25 19.27
C GLN A 648 -12.57 29.23 18.17
N TYR A 649 -13.26 29.29 17.02
CA TYR A 649 -12.99 30.31 15.98
C TYR A 649 -13.22 31.72 16.52
N ASP A 650 -14.28 31.96 17.31
CA ASP A 650 -14.55 33.28 17.90
C ASP A 650 -13.44 33.69 18.90
N LYS A 651 -12.92 32.76 19.70
CA LYS A 651 -11.76 32.99 20.59
C LYS A 651 -10.48 33.26 19.79
N ALA A 652 -10.20 32.43 18.75
CA ALA A 652 -9.06 32.60 17.87
C ALA A 652 -9.06 33.99 17.21
N MET A 653 -10.24 34.45 16.73
CA MET A 653 -10.41 35.77 16.14
C MET A 653 -10.10 36.90 17.14
N ALA A 654 -10.55 36.78 18.39
CA ALA A 654 -10.24 37.77 19.43
C ALA A 654 -8.71 37.84 19.71
N CYS A 655 -8.05 36.68 19.83
CA CYS A 655 -6.61 36.60 20.02
C CYS A 655 -5.82 37.14 18.81
N ALA A 656 -6.23 36.77 17.56
CA ALA A 656 -5.58 37.26 16.35
C ALA A 656 -5.62 38.79 16.25
N ARG A 657 -6.77 39.39 16.57
CA ARG A 657 -6.92 40.87 16.64
C ARG A 657 -6.05 41.48 17.71
N ALA A 658 -6.00 40.88 18.90
CA ALA A 658 -5.14 41.37 20.01
C ALA A 658 -3.66 41.30 19.62
N ALA A 659 -3.23 40.26 18.91
CA ALA A 659 -1.87 40.10 18.39
C ALA A 659 -1.55 40.97 17.18
N GLY A 660 -2.56 41.57 16.51
CA GLY A 660 -2.40 42.26 15.23
C GLY A 660 -2.03 41.31 14.08
N ASP A 661 -2.36 40.02 14.19
CA ASP A 661 -2.04 39.00 13.19
C ASP A 661 -3.11 39.00 12.09
N ARG A 662 -2.93 39.88 11.11
CA ARG A 662 -3.84 40.07 9.96
C ARG A 662 -3.95 38.81 9.09
N SER A 663 -2.90 38.00 8.99
CA SER A 663 -2.92 36.76 8.21
C SER A 663 -3.80 35.70 8.88
N CYS A 664 -3.68 35.56 10.20
CA CYS A 664 -4.56 34.68 10.98
C CYS A 664 -6.02 35.15 10.96
N GLU A 665 -6.27 36.47 11.07
CA GLU A 665 -7.63 37.03 10.92
C GLU A 665 -8.26 36.68 9.57
N ALA A 666 -7.51 36.83 8.47
CA ALA A 666 -7.98 36.53 7.12
C ALA A 666 -8.30 35.03 6.97
N MET A 667 -7.44 34.14 7.47
CA MET A 667 -7.68 32.69 7.47
C MET A 667 -8.92 32.33 8.31
N LEU A 668 -9.07 32.90 9.49
CA LEU A 668 -10.25 32.70 10.35
C LEU A 668 -11.53 33.17 9.70
N THR A 669 -11.50 34.31 8.97
CA THR A 669 -12.64 34.80 8.19
C THR A 669 -13.06 33.79 7.13
N PHE A 670 -12.11 33.22 6.39
CA PHE A 670 -12.38 32.13 5.43
C PHE A 670 -12.96 30.89 6.12
N ARG A 671 -12.39 30.45 7.25
CA ARG A 671 -12.87 29.28 8.00
C ARG A 671 -14.29 29.44 8.54
N LEU A 672 -14.63 30.64 9.02
CA LEU A 672 -15.99 30.97 9.43
C LEU A 672 -16.97 30.92 8.23
N GLY A 673 -16.55 31.40 7.06
CA GLY A 673 -17.31 31.24 5.82
C GLY A 673 -17.59 29.77 5.53
N SER A 674 -16.56 28.92 5.55
CA SER A 674 -16.73 27.48 5.33
C SER A 674 -17.61 26.80 6.39
N LEU A 675 -17.55 27.25 7.65
CA LEU A 675 -18.44 26.76 8.69
C LEU A 675 -19.90 27.15 8.42
N HIS A 676 -20.15 28.37 7.92
CA HIS A 676 -21.46 28.82 7.51
C HIS A 676 -22.02 28.01 6.33
N GLU A 677 -21.19 27.66 5.32
CA GLU A 677 -21.56 26.72 4.24
C GLU A 677 -22.06 25.37 4.82
N ILE A 678 -21.27 24.77 5.74
CA ILE A 678 -21.63 23.48 6.39
C ILE A 678 -22.96 23.60 7.16
N MET A 679 -23.28 24.79 7.69
CA MET A 679 -24.50 25.06 8.42
C MET A 679 -25.70 25.49 7.51
N GLY A 680 -25.52 25.52 6.17
CA GLY A 680 -26.53 25.93 5.23
C GLY A 680 -26.83 27.47 5.19
N ARG A 681 -25.95 28.27 5.77
CA ARG A 681 -26.09 29.74 5.84
C ARG A 681 -25.33 30.41 4.69
N MET A 682 -25.84 30.26 3.44
CA MET A 682 -25.12 30.67 2.23
C MET A 682 -24.86 32.15 2.13
N HIS A 683 -25.78 32.98 2.59
CA HIS A 683 -25.62 34.45 2.55
C HIS A 683 -24.47 34.92 3.46
N GLU A 684 -24.40 34.40 4.68
CA GLU A 684 -23.30 34.70 5.63
C GLU A 684 -21.99 34.15 5.13
N ALA A 685 -21.97 32.90 4.56
CA ALA A 685 -20.80 32.29 3.98
C ALA A 685 -20.22 33.14 2.84
N ARG A 686 -21.05 33.60 1.91
CA ARG A 686 -20.66 34.48 0.79
C ARG A 686 -20.02 35.76 1.29
N ALA A 687 -20.62 36.44 2.29
CA ALA A 687 -20.08 37.67 2.88
C ALA A 687 -18.68 37.43 3.48
N GLN A 688 -18.47 36.29 4.19
CA GLN A 688 -17.19 35.93 4.79
C GLN A 688 -16.12 35.62 3.72
N HIS A 689 -16.45 34.88 2.65
CA HIS A 689 -15.50 34.58 1.59
C HIS A 689 -15.08 35.83 0.81
N ILE A 690 -16.00 36.76 0.53
CA ILE A 690 -15.69 38.04 -0.10
C ILE A 690 -14.72 38.85 0.79
N ALA A 691 -15.00 38.93 2.08
CA ALA A 691 -14.13 39.61 3.04
C ALA A 691 -12.73 38.94 3.10
N ALA A 692 -12.68 37.59 3.11
CA ALA A 692 -11.41 36.85 3.10
C ALA A 692 -10.60 37.10 1.80
N ILE A 693 -11.23 37.19 0.62
CA ILE A 693 -10.56 37.52 -0.64
C ILE A 693 -9.97 38.94 -0.58
N GLN A 694 -10.74 39.90 -0.04
CA GLN A 694 -10.24 41.26 0.10
C GLN A 694 -9.00 41.31 1.01
N MET A 695 -9.06 40.69 2.18
CA MET A 695 -7.92 40.63 3.10
C MET A 695 -6.72 39.87 2.49
N ALA A 696 -6.97 38.79 1.76
CA ALA A 696 -5.93 38.04 1.09
C ALA A 696 -5.17 38.87 0.04
N ARG A 697 -5.89 39.68 -0.72
CA ARG A 697 -5.30 40.61 -1.69
C ARG A 697 -4.49 41.72 -1.03
N GLU A 698 -4.97 42.27 0.10
CA GLU A 698 -4.21 43.25 0.89
C GLU A 698 -2.90 42.67 1.44
N LEU A 699 -2.89 41.37 1.72
CA LEU A 699 -1.73 40.63 2.26
C LEU A 699 -0.85 39.98 1.18
N ASP A 700 -1.24 40.06 -0.09
CA ASP A 700 -0.66 39.29 -1.22
C ASP A 700 -0.63 37.77 -0.99
N ASP A 701 -1.61 37.26 -0.24
CA ASP A 701 -1.77 35.83 0.06
C ASP A 701 -2.58 35.13 -1.05
N ARG A 702 -1.85 34.64 -2.07
CA ARG A 702 -2.42 33.94 -3.22
C ARG A 702 -3.11 32.61 -2.85
N TYR A 703 -2.61 31.93 -1.82
CA TYR A 703 -3.18 30.69 -1.37
C TYR A 703 -4.57 30.89 -0.75
N LEU A 704 -4.70 31.86 0.15
CA LEU A 704 -5.98 32.19 0.78
C LEU A 704 -6.99 32.76 -0.22
N GLU A 705 -6.55 33.62 -1.18
CA GLU A 705 -7.41 34.12 -2.25
C GLU A 705 -7.99 32.94 -3.05
N GLY A 706 -7.18 31.93 -3.36
CA GLY A 706 -7.62 30.73 -4.06
C GLY A 706 -8.64 29.90 -3.28
N LEU A 707 -8.39 29.67 -1.98
CA LEU A 707 -9.33 28.96 -1.11
C LEU A 707 -10.69 29.64 -1.02
N ALA A 708 -10.70 30.95 -0.78
CA ALA A 708 -11.94 31.73 -0.63
C ALA A 708 -12.69 31.87 -1.97
N SER A 709 -11.97 31.95 -3.09
CA SER A 709 -12.57 31.89 -4.43
C SER A 709 -13.26 30.55 -4.70
N SER A 710 -12.63 29.44 -4.27
CA SER A 710 -13.26 28.11 -4.35
C SER A 710 -14.55 28.03 -3.53
N GLY A 711 -14.56 28.63 -2.33
CA GLY A 711 -15.75 28.72 -1.48
C GLY A 711 -16.89 29.48 -2.18
N LEU A 712 -16.59 30.60 -2.83
CA LEU A 712 -17.62 31.32 -3.64
C LEU A 712 -18.14 30.44 -4.77
N GLY A 713 -17.28 29.71 -5.47
CA GLY A 713 -17.71 28.78 -6.51
C GLY A 713 -18.64 27.69 -5.99
N ASN A 714 -18.39 27.14 -4.78
CA ASN A 714 -19.27 26.14 -4.14
C ASN A 714 -20.67 26.75 -3.89
N ILE A 715 -20.71 27.99 -3.36
CA ILE A 715 -21.99 28.69 -3.10
C ILE A 715 -22.75 28.95 -4.41
N ASP A 716 -22.05 29.39 -5.46
CA ASP A 716 -22.67 29.68 -6.77
C ASP A 716 -23.24 28.40 -7.40
N VAL A 717 -22.62 27.23 -7.24
CA VAL A 717 -23.20 25.95 -7.67
C VAL A 717 -24.50 25.65 -6.92
N VAL A 718 -24.52 25.83 -5.60
CA VAL A 718 -25.73 25.58 -4.78
C VAL A 718 -26.87 26.54 -5.16
N GLU A 719 -26.55 27.80 -5.48
CA GLU A 719 -27.53 28.83 -5.90
C GLU A 719 -27.89 28.77 -7.39
N GLY A 720 -27.27 27.84 -8.17
CA GLY A 720 -27.58 27.69 -9.61
C GLY A 720 -26.85 28.67 -10.54
N HIS A 721 -25.89 29.45 -10.05
CA HIS A 721 -25.15 30.44 -10.82
C HIS A 721 -23.91 29.83 -11.53
N MET A 722 -24.14 28.90 -12.47
CA MET A 722 -23.10 28.03 -13.05
C MET A 722 -21.93 28.78 -13.72
N ASP A 723 -22.21 29.88 -14.44
CA ASP A 723 -21.15 30.70 -15.10
C ASP A 723 -20.28 31.42 -14.08
N GLN A 724 -20.84 31.88 -12.95
CA GLN A 724 -20.08 32.50 -11.88
C GLN A 724 -19.24 31.45 -11.16
N ALA A 725 -19.80 30.27 -10.90
CA ALA A 725 -19.09 29.13 -10.32
C ALA A 725 -17.87 28.75 -11.18
N LEU A 726 -18.03 28.66 -12.51
CA LEU A 726 -16.94 28.35 -13.44
C LEU A 726 -15.82 29.39 -13.32
N SER A 727 -16.17 30.70 -13.36
CA SER A 727 -15.20 31.78 -13.23
C SER A 727 -14.43 31.73 -11.90
N HIS A 728 -15.12 31.46 -10.78
CA HIS A 728 -14.50 31.37 -9.46
C HIS A 728 -13.58 30.17 -9.35
N TYR A 729 -13.96 28.98 -9.87
CA TYR A 729 -13.11 27.79 -9.85
C TYR A 729 -11.89 27.92 -10.77
N GLU A 730 -12.05 28.54 -11.96
CA GLU A 730 -10.91 28.80 -12.88
C GLU A 730 -9.91 29.77 -12.25
N ARG A 731 -10.41 30.85 -11.61
CA ARG A 731 -9.54 31.79 -10.87
C ARG A 731 -8.79 31.06 -9.73
N ALA A 732 -9.50 30.24 -8.95
CA ALA A 732 -8.90 29.45 -7.87
C ALA A 732 -7.85 28.47 -8.40
N LEU A 733 -8.12 27.80 -9.55
CA LEU A 733 -7.19 26.87 -10.17
C LEU A 733 -5.92 27.57 -10.66
N ALA A 734 -6.06 28.77 -11.26
CA ALA A 734 -4.89 29.56 -11.68
C ALA A 734 -3.99 29.90 -10.49
N LEU A 735 -4.59 30.31 -9.36
CA LEU A 735 -3.86 30.58 -8.11
C LEU A 735 -3.22 29.31 -7.52
N ALA A 736 -3.89 28.16 -7.58
CA ALA A 736 -3.35 26.89 -7.12
C ALA A 736 -2.15 26.43 -7.98
N VAL A 737 -2.13 26.74 -9.27
CA VAL A 737 -1.00 26.48 -10.17
C VAL A 737 0.17 27.41 -9.83
N GLU A 738 -0.11 28.71 -9.62
CA GLU A 738 0.89 29.71 -9.22
C GLU A 738 1.58 29.35 -7.91
N THR A 739 0.81 28.91 -6.91
CA THR A 739 1.32 28.49 -5.59
C THR A 739 1.88 27.07 -5.55
N ARG A 740 1.80 26.33 -6.65
CA ARG A 740 2.21 24.90 -6.77
C ARG A 740 1.52 23.97 -5.79
N ASP A 741 0.32 24.29 -5.34
CA ASP A 741 -0.45 23.43 -4.44
C ASP A 741 -1.17 22.32 -5.21
N ARG A 742 -0.57 21.14 -5.27
CA ARG A 742 -1.09 19.97 -5.98
C ARG A 742 -2.41 19.46 -5.37
N HIS A 743 -2.60 19.56 -4.04
CA HIS A 743 -3.85 19.11 -3.40
C HIS A 743 -5.01 20.03 -3.78
N MET A 744 -4.79 21.32 -3.76
CA MET A 744 -5.79 22.31 -4.19
C MET A 744 -6.11 22.18 -5.68
N GLN A 745 -5.08 22.03 -6.55
CA GLN A 745 -5.29 21.76 -7.98
C GLN A 745 -6.17 20.55 -8.22
N GLY A 746 -5.89 19.42 -7.56
CA GLY A 746 -6.69 18.21 -7.68
C GLY A 746 -8.16 18.40 -7.27
N ASN A 747 -8.42 19.08 -6.15
CA ASN A 747 -9.78 19.36 -5.70
C ASN A 747 -10.55 20.26 -6.68
N LEU A 748 -9.92 21.33 -7.17
CA LEU A 748 -10.55 22.29 -8.11
C LEU A 748 -10.83 21.66 -9.48
N LEU A 749 -9.90 20.86 -10.00
CA LEU A 749 -10.12 20.11 -11.23
C LEU A 749 -11.31 19.14 -11.08
N GLY A 750 -11.46 18.50 -9.91
CA GLY A 750 -12.60 17.65 -9.61
C GLY A 750 -13.92 18.42 -9.52
N ASN A 751 -13.92 19.62 -8.93
CA ASN A 751 -15.09 20.49 -8.86
C ASN A 751 -15.48 21.01 -10.27
N LEU A 752 -14.49 21.43 -11.07
CA LEU A 752 -14.70 21.82 -12.47
C LEU A 752 -15.23 20.64 -13.30
N GLY A 753 -14.71 19.43 -13.12
CA GLY A 753 -15.20 18.25 -13.81
C GLY A 753 -16.68 17.99 -13.52
N LYS A 754 -17.08 18.07 -12.24
CA LYS A 754 -18.48 17.94 -11.83
C LYS A 754 -19.35 19.07 -12.43
N LEU A 755 -18.89 20.33 -12.35
CA LEU A 755 -19.62 21.48 -12.91
C LEU A 755 -19.81 21.34 -14.43
N HIS A 756 -18.75 20.95 -15.17
CA HIS A 756 -18.85 20.72 -16.62
C HIS A 756 -19.85 19.61 -16.96
N MET A 757 -19.95 18.56 -16.14
CA MET A 757 -20.94 17.50 -16.31
C MET A 757 -22.37 18.04 -16.11
N GLU A 758 -22.60 18.86 -15.07
CA GLU A 758 -23.90 19.46 -14.77
C GLU A 758 -24.39 20.41 -15.87
N ILE A 759 -23.47 21.16 -16.50
CA ILE A 759 -23.82 22.06 -17.65
C ILE A 759 -23.78 21.32 -19.01
N GLY A 760 -23.47 20.01 -19.04
CA GLY A 760 -23.50 19.17 -20.25
C GLY A 760 -22.24 19.26 -21.15
N ARG A 761 -21.12 19.77 -20.64
CA ARG A 761 -19.82 19.78 -21.33
C ARG A 761 -19.03 18.51 -21.00
N THR A 762 -19.43 17.40 -21.61
CA THR A 762 -18.97 16.05 -21.22
C THR A 762 -17.49 15.81 -21.51
N ASP A 763 -16.95 16.34 -22.61
CA ASP A 763 -15.53 16.16 -22.97
C ASP A 763 -14.61 16.89 -21.97
N GLU A 764 -14.95 18.14 -21.65
CA GLU A 764 -14.23 18.93 -20.64
C GLU A 764 -14.35 18.27 -19.25
N ALA A 765 -15.53 17.74 -18.91
CA ALA A 765 -15.76 17.02 -17.67
C ALA A 765 -14.83 15.81 -17.55
N GLN A 766 -14.70 15.00 -18.61
CA GLN A 766 -13.82 13.82 -18.62
C GLN A 766 -12.36 14.23 -18.39
N VAL A 767 -11.87 15.21 -19.16
CA VAL A 767 -10.49 15.69 -19.04
C VAL A 767 -10.17 16.17 -17.62
N ARG A 768 -11.08 16.97 -17.02
CA ARG A 768 -10.88 17.52 -15.67
C ARG A 768 -10.93 16.44 -14.60
N CYS A 769 -11.85 15.49 -14.68
CA CYS A 769 -11.93 14.36 -13.73
C CYS A 769 -10.70 13.45 -13.83
N GLU A 770 -10.21 13.14 -15.04
CA GLU A 770 -9.01 12.33 -15.24
C GLU A 770 -7.74 13.03 -14.72
N GLN A 771 -7.58 14.34 -14.98
CA GLN A 771 -6.49 15.15 -14.41
C GLN A 771 -6.53 15.15 -12.88
N SER A 772 -7.71 15.33 -12.29
CA SER A 772 -7.91 15.28 -10.84
C SER A 772 -7.56 13.90 -10.27
N LEU A 773 -7.99 12.82 -10.95
CA LEU A 773 -7.70 11.45 -10.56
C LEU A 773 -6.19 11.15 -10.60
N ALA A 774 -5.49 11.63 -11.64
CA ALA A 774 -4.04 11.50 -11.75
C ALA A 774 -3.33 12.19 -10.58
N ILE A 775 -3.74 13.42 -10.24
CA ILE A 775 -3.19 14.15 -9.09
C ILE A 775 -3.52 13.43 -7.77
N ALA A 776 -4.73 12.90 -7.61
CA ALA A 776 -5.14 12.17 -6.41
C ALA A 776 -4.24 10.95 -6.17
N ARG A 777 -3.92 10.21 -7.23
CA ARG A 777 -3.01 9.04 -7.18
C ARG A 777 -1.56 9.42 -6.89
N ASP A 778 -1.08 10.47 -7.53
CA ASP A 778 0.28 11.01 -7.35
C ASP A 778 0.50 11.49 -5.90
N THR A 779 -0.45 12.25 -5.36
CA THR A 779 -0.40 12.79 -3.98
C THR A 779 -0.82 11.78 -2.90
N GLY A 780 -1.34 10.61 -3.28
CA GLY A 780 -1.89 9.62 -2.35
C GLY A 780 -3.21 10.05 -1.68
N ASN A 781 -3.94 11.02 -2.26
CA ASN A 781 -5.22 11.51 -1.73
C ASN A 781 -6.36 10.55 -2.08
N ARG A 782 -6.49 9.48 -1.29
CA ARG A 782 -7.48 8.41 -1.50
C ARG A 782 -8.93 8.90 -1.50
N ARG A 783 -9.25 9.92 -0.67
CA ARG A 783 -10.60 10.49 -0.64
C ARG A 783 -10.96 11.19 -1.96
N LEU A 784 -10.01 11.96 -2.51
CA LEU A 784 -10.17 12.59 -3.82
C LEU A 784 -10.25 11.51 -4.93
N GLU A 785 -9.42 10.46 -4.86
CA GLU A 785 -9.47 9.33 -5.80
C GLU A 785 -10.86 8.68 -5.86
N SER A 786 -11.44 8.34 -4.70
CA SER A 786 -12.79 7.76 -4.61
C SER A 786 -13.84 8.66 -5.24
N ARG A 787 -13.80 9.96 -4.92
CA ARG A 787 -14.74 10.95 -5.45
C ARG A 787 -14.61 11.09 -6.97
N GLN A 788 -13.39 11.10 -7.53
CA GLN A 788 -13.22 11.21 -8.96
C GLN A 788 -13.61 9.94 -9.72
N LEU A 789 -13.36 8.78 -9.18
CA LEU A 789 -13.85 7.52 -9.74
C LEU A 789 -15.39 7.46 -9.77
N CYS A 790 -16.04 7.97 -8.71
CA CYS A 790 -17.49 8.12 -8.66
C CYS A 790 -18.02 9.08 -9.73
N ASN A 791 -17.39 10.26 -9.88
CA ASN A 791 -17.75 11.24 -10.91
C ASN A 791 -17.56 10.66 -12.33
N LEU A 792 -16.46 9.97 -12.58
CA LEU A 792 -16.20 9.28 -13.87
C LEU A 792 -17.24 8.19 -14.12
N GLY A 793 -17.63 7.44 -13.09
CA GLY A 793 -18.72 6.47 -13.19
C GLY A 793 -20.02 7.10 -13.70
N MET A 794 -20.43 8.23 -13.10
CA MET A 794 -21.62 8.96 -13.55
C MET A 794 -21.45 9.53 -14.96
N LEU A 795 -20.29 10.10 -15.27
CA LEU A 795 -20.01 10.65 -16.60
C LEU A 795 -20.10 9.57 -17.69
N TYR A 796 -19.57 8.37 -17.44
CA TYR A 796 -19.67 7.25 -18.40
C TYR A 796 -21.13 6.76 -18.57
N ILE A 797 -22.01 6.94 -17.57
CA ILE A 797 -23.45 6.72 -17.76
C ILE A 797 -24.02 7.71 -18.79
N VAL A 798 -23.65 8.99 -18.66
CA VAL A 798 -24.08 10.07 -19.58
C VAL A 798 -23.54 9.83 -20.99
N LEU A 799 -22.31 9.34 -21.12
CA LEU A 799 -21.65 9.04 -22.40
C LEU A 799 -22.10 7.69 -23.03
N GLU A 800 -23.07 6.99 -22.43
CA GLU A 800 -23.55 5.67 -22.87
C GLU A 800 -22.46 4.59 -22.94
N ARG A 801 -21.52 4.62 -22.00
CA ARG A 801 -20.39 3.68 -21.86
C ARG A 801 -20.55 2.82 -20.58
N PRO A 802 -21.52 1.90 -20.51
CA PRO A 802 -21.92 1.25 -19.27
C PRO A 802 -20.84 0.31 -18.69
N ALA A 803 -20.03 -0.34 -19.50
CA ALA A 803 -18.97 -1.22 -19.03
C ALA A 803 -17.86 -0.43 -18.26
N GLU A 804 -17.51 0.74 -18.78
CA GLU A 804 -16.52 1.61 -18.14
C GLU A 804 -17.08 2.28 -16.88
N SER A 805 -18.38 2.62 -16.90
CA SER A 805 -19.09 3.11 -15.72
C SER A 805 -19.13 2.08 -14.60
N GLU A 806 -19.45 0.81 -14.91
CA GLU A 806 -19.42 -0.28 -13.92
C GLU A 806 -18.03 -0.47 -13.34
N GLY A 807 -16.99 -0.44 -14.19
CA GLY A 807 -15.59 -0.53 -13.76
C GLY A 807 -15.16 0.60 -12.83
N ALA A 808 -15.46 1.85 -13.20
CA ALA A 808 -15.14 3.04 -12.39
C ALA A 808 -15.90 3.04 -11.06
N SER A 809 -17.22 2.72 -11.09
CA SER A 809 -18.06 2.65 -9.89
C SER A 809 -17.60 1.55 -8.93
N LYS A 810 -17.29 0.34 -9.42
CA LYS A 810 -16.72 -0.73 -8.58
C LYS A 810 -15.38 -0.32 -7.97
N ALA A 811 -14.52 0.36 -8.71
CA ALA A 811 -13.26 0.88 -8.18
C ALA A 811 -13.50 1.97 -7.11
N ALA A 812 -14.47 2.87 -7.32
CA ALA A 812 -14.89 3.86 -6.34
C ALA A 812 -15.43 3.21 -5.05
N LEU A 813 -16.25 2.16 -5.18
CA LEU A 813 -16.82 1.41 -4.06
C LEU A 813 -15.73 0.77 -3.18
N VAL A 814 -14.71 0.18 -3.79
CA VAL A 814 -13.57 -0.38 -3.07
C VAL A 814 -12.90 0.71 -2.23
N VAL A 815 -12.61 1.86 -2.84
CA VAL A 815 -11.94 2.96 -2.14
C VAL A 815 -12.85 3.60 -1.09
N ALA A 816 -14.14 3.78 -1.36
CA ALA A 816 -15.11 4.32 -0.39
C ALA A 816 -15.21 3.44 0.86
N ARG A 817 -15.27 2.10 0.68
CA ARG A 817 -15.26 1.13 1.79
C ARG A 817 -13.94 1.12 2.55
N GLU A 818 -12.79 1.20 1.87
CA GLU A 818 -11.48 1.36 2.52
C GLU A 818 -11.44 2.60 3.43
N LEU A 819 -12.12 3.68 3.05
CA LEU A 819 -12.16 4.94 3.79
C LEU A 819 -13.29 5.00 4.83
N ASN A 820 -14.19 4.04 4.85
CA ASN A 820 -15.47 4.10 5.56
C ASN A 820 -16.25 5.38 5.19
N ASP A 821 -16.15 5.81 3.93
CA ASP A 821 -16.90 6.99 3.45
C ASP A 821 -18.29 6.55 3.00
N VAL A 822 -19.17 6.40 3.98
CA VAL A 822 -20.54 5.90 3.81
C VAL A 822 -21.35 6.79 2.84
N ARG A 823 -21.05 8.10 2.76
CA ARG A 823 -21.71 9.00 1.82
C ARG A 823 -21.34 8.69 0.37
N ILE A 824 -20.04 8.54 0.07
CA ILE A 824 -19.59 8.15 -1.27
C ILE A 824 -20.05 6.72 -1.58
N GLU A 825 -20.01 5.81 -0.63
CA GLU A 825 -20.52 4.44 -0.79
C GLU A 825 -21.99 4.45 -1.24
N ALA A 826 -22.85 5.25 -0.62
CA ALA A 826 -24.27 5.40 -0.98
C ALA A 826 -24.45 5.92 -2.42
N ILE A 827 -23.69 6.94 -2.82
CA ILE A 827 -23.73 7.49 -4.18
C ILE A 827 -23.27 6.44 -5.21
N VAL A 828 -22.22 5.71 -4.90
CA VAL A 828 -21.69 4.67 -5.79
C VAL A 828 -22.68 3.52 -5.96
N HIS A 829 -23.39 3.12 -4.92
CA HIS A 829 -24.48 2.14 -5.02
C HIS A 829 -25.58 2.63 -5.94
N CYS A 830 -25.96 3.91 -5.85
CA CYS A 830 -26.92 4.51 -6.78
C CYS A 830 -26.43 4.46 -8.25
N ASN A 831 -25.17 4.87 -8.49
CA ASN A 831 -24.57 4.82 -9.82
C ASN A 831 -24.51 3.37 -10.38
N LEU A 832 -24.15 2.41 -9.54
CA LEU A 832 -24.19 0.99 -9.90
C LEU A 832 -25.61 0.55 -10.25
N GLY A 833 -26.61 0.93 -9.48
CA GLY A 833 -28.03 0.66 -9.77
C GLY A 833 -28.43 1.13 -11.17
N ILE A 834 -28.09 2.38 -11.52
CA ILE A 834 -28.37 2.96 -12.85
C ILE A 834 -27.67 2.17 -13.96
N VAL A 835 -26.42 1.81 -13.76
CA VAL A 835 -25.60 1.11 -14.78
C VAL A 835 -26.06 -0.34 -15.00
N VAL A 836 -26.30 -1.08 -13.92
CA VAL A 836 -26.70 -2.51 -14.05
C VAL A 836 -28.13 -2.63 -14.57
N GLU A 837 -29.01 -1.63 -14.31
CA GLU A 837 -30.33 -1.54 -14.96
C GLU A 837 -30.16 -1.42 -16.49
N ARG A 838 -29.30 -0.51 -16.96
CA ARG A 838 -29.01 -0.32 -18.41
C ARG A 838 -28.39 -1.56 -19.05
N LEU A 839 -27.69 -2.39 -18.28
CA LEU A 839 -27.12 -3.68 -18.72
C LEU A 839 -28.17 -4.83 -18.71
N GLY A 840 -29.44 -4.52 -18.40
CA GLY A 840 -30.53 -5.51 -18.41
C GLY A 840 -30.54 -6.44 -17.19
N ARG A 841 -30.02 -5.97 -16.04
CA ARG A 841 -29.94 -6.72 -14.77
C ARG A 841 -30.80 -6.04 -13.67
N PRO A 842 -32.15 -6.01 -13.83
CA PRO A 842 -33.01 -5.20 -12.99
C PRO A 842 -33.09 -5.64 -11.52
N ASP A 843 -32.91 -6.93 -11.20
CA ASP A 843 -32.94 -7.41 -9.82
C ASP A 843 -31.69 -6.96 -9.04
N GLU A 844 -30.54 -6.94 -9.70
CA GLU A 844 -29.30 -6.42 -9.14
C GLU A 844 -29.40 -4.89 -8.97
N ALA A 845 -29.95 -4.17 -9.94
CA ALA A 845 -30.19 -2.74 -9.86
C ALA A 845 -31.09 -2.38 -8.64
N GLN A 846 -32.12 -3.19 -8.37
CA GLN A 846 -32.96 -2.99 -7.21
C GLN A 846 -32.16 -3.13 -5.90
N ALA A 847 -31.33 -4.15 -5.77
CA ALA A 847 -30.51 -4.36 -4.59
C ALA A 847 -29.53 -3.19 -4.36
N GLU A 848 -28.96 -2.67 -5.44
CA GLU A 848 -28.05 -1.52 -5.39
C GLU A 848 -28.77 -0.24 -4.96
N PHE A 849 -29.96 0.07 -5.49
CA PHE A 849 -30.75 1.22 -5.06
C PHE A 849 -31.25 1.10 -3.62
N GLU A 850 -31.68 -0.09 -3.20
CA GLU A 850 -32.10 -0.32 -1.80
C GLU A 850 -30.93 -0.11 -0.83
N ALA A 851 -29.71 -0.56 -1.19
CA ALA A 851 -28.51 -0.31 -0.41
C ALA A 851 -28.20 1.21 -0.32
N ALA A 852 -28.30 1.94 -1.44
CA ALA A 852 -28.11 3.38 -1.46
C ALA A 852 -29.09 4.10 -0.53
N VAL A 853 -30.39 3.77 -0.60
CA VAL A 853 -31.43 4.36 0.25
C VAL A 853 -31.19 4.03 1.73
N ALA A 854 -30.81 2.78 2.05
CA ALA A 854 -30.53 2.37 3.43
C ALA A 854 -29.36 3.18 4.03
N LEU A 855 -28.29 3.38 3.27
CA LEU A 855 -27.14 4.16 3.70
C LEU A 855 -27.46 5.66 3.85
N ALA A 856 -28.25 6.24 2.94
CA ALA A 856 -28.70 7.63 3.05
C ALA A 856 -29.56 7.87 4.29
N ARG A 857 -30.46 6.92 4.63
CA ARG A 857 -31.24 6.95 5.88
C ARG A 857 -30.36 6.87 7.13
N ALA A 858 -29.39 5.97 7.14
CA ALA A 858 -28.43 5.84 8.25
C ALA A 858 -27.63 7.13 8.47
N LEU A 859 -27.36 7.89 7.41
CA LEU A 859 -26.68 9.19 7.47
C LEU A 859 -27.61 10.36 7.83
N ALA A 860 -28.92 10.13 7.92
CA ALA A 860 -29.94 11.19 8.04
C ALA A 860 -29.76 12.27 6.95
N ASP A 861 -29.50 11.86 5.69
CA ASP A 861 -29.30 12.73 4.54
C ASP A 861 -30.58 12.74 3.66
N PRO A 862 -31.52 13.67 3.92
CA PRO A 862 -32.80 13.70 3.20
C PRO A 862 -32.65 14.03 1.72
N MET A 863 -31.59 14.74 1.32
CA MET A 863 -31.31 15.06 -0.09
C MET A 863 -30.94 13.78 -0.84
N ALA A 864 -29.95 13.04 -0.36
CA ALA A 864 -29.51 11.80 -0.98
C ALA A 864 -30.63 10.74 -0.96
N GLU A 865 -31.36 10.59 0.18
CA GLU A 865 -32.49 9.67 0.25
C GLU A 865 -33.56 10.00 -0.79
N GLY A 866 -33.93 11.28 -0.94
CA GLY A 866 -34.90 11.72 -1.93
C GLY A 866 -34.45 11.40 -3.36
N GLN A 867 -33.21 11.70 -3.71
CA GLN A 867 -32.67 11.41 -5.05
C GLN A 867 -32.64 9.89 -5.34
N PHE A 868 -32.19 9.05 -4.41
CA PHE A 868 -32.12 7.60 -4.61
C PHE A 868 -33.51 6.93 -4.67
N LEU A 869 -34.47 7.42 -3.89
CA LEU A 869 -35.87 6.97 -3.98
C LEU A 869 -36.50 7.29 -5.35
N SER A 870 -36.08 8.36 -6.03
CA SER A 870 -36.54 8.69 -7.39
C SER A 870 -36.15 7.58 -8.38
N TYR A 871 -34.90 7.11 -8.35
CA TYR A 871 -34.41 6.01 -9.21
C TYR A 871 -35.09 4.68 -8.87
N LEU A 872 -35.19 4.34 -7.58
CA LEU A 872 -35.86 3.11 -7.14
C LEU A 872 -37.35 3.10 -7.56
N GLY A 873 -38.01 4.26 -7.46
CA GLY A 873 -39.41 4.42 -7.91
C GLY A 873 -39.56 4.26 -9.41
N LEU A 874 -38.64 4.79 -10.20
CA LEU A 874 -38.65 4.63 -11.66
C LEU A 874 -38.40 3.16 -12.06
N LEU A 875 -37.43 2.49 -11.43
CA LEU A 875 -37.19 1.06 -11.65
C LEU A 875 -38.45 0.22 -11.34
N SER A 876 -39.13 0.51 -10.20
CA SER A 876 -40.38 -0.19 -9.84
C SER A 876 -41.49 0.04 -10.89
N ALA A 877 -41.61 1.26 -11.47
CA ALA A 877 -42.55 1.55 -12.54
C ALA A 877 -42.26 0.75 -13.80
N ARG A 878 -40.96 0.65 -14.22
CA ARG A 878 -40.53 -0.12 -15.38
C ARG A 878 -40.76 -1.64 -15.21
N GLN A 879 -40.75 -2.12 -13.98
CA GLN A 879 -41.11 -3.49 -13.64
C GLN A 879 -42.63 -3.73 -13.47
N GLY A 880 -43.48 -2.75 -13.73
CA GLY A 880 -44.96 -2.85 -13.61
C GLY A 880 -45.47 -2.73 -12.17
N ARG A 881 -44.62 -2.45 -11.18
CA ARG A 881 -44.99 -2.28 -9.76
C ARG A 881 -45.43 -0.85 -9.44
N HIS A 882 -46.52 -0.41 -10.07
CA HIS A 882 -46.96 0.98 -10.07
C HIS A 882 -47.28 1.55 -8.69
N ASP A 883 -47.79 0.71 -7.73
CA ASP A 883 -48.10 1.17 -6.37
C ASP A 883 -46.86 1.46 -5.55
N GLU A 884 -45.79 0.65 -5.72
CA GLU A 884 -44.50 0.89 -5.10
C GLU A 884 -43.83 2.13 -5.69
N ALA A 885 -43.88 2.28 -7.01
CA ALA A 885 -43.37 3.44 -7.70
C ALA A 885 -44.00 4.75 -7.20
N ARG A 886 -45.34 4.79 -7.08
CA ARG A 886 -46.05 5.97 -6.55
C ARG A 886 -45.62 6.34 -5.13
N ARG A 887 -45.47 5.34 -4.23
CA ARG A 887 -45.04 5.58 -2.86
C ARG A 887 -43.63 6.15 -2.79
N SER A 888 -42.70 5.53 -3.51
CA SER A 888 -41.28 5.95 -3.53
C SER A 888 -41.12 7.35 -4.11
N LEU A 889 -41.80 7.67 -5.23
CA LEU A 889 -41.76 8.98 -5.88
C LEU A 889 -42.40 10.09 -5.02
N ALA A 890 -43.50 9.79 -4.30
CA ALA A 890 -44.13 10.74 -3.38
C ALA A 890 -43.25 11.04 -2.16
N SER A 891 -42.61 10.02 -1.59
CA SER A 891 -41.64 10.18 -0.49
C SER A 891 -40.43 11.01 -0.96
N SER A 892 -39.89 10.71 -2.14
CA SER A 892 -38.80 11.48 -2.78
C SER A 892 -39.19 12.97 -2.91
N GLU A 893 -40.38 13.29 -3.43
CA GLU A 893 -40.82 14.68 -3.60
C GLU A 893 -40.86 15.42 -2.25
N THR A 894 -41.41 14.79 -1.22
CA THR A 894 -41.49 15.39 0.11
C THR A 894 -40.11 15.73 0.66
N LEU A 895 -39.16 14.82 0.53
CA LEU A 895 -37.76 14.99 1.00
C LEU A 895 -37.06 16.11 0.21
N LEU A 896 -37.09 16.07 -1.13
CA LEU A 896 -36.37 17.02 -1.97
C LEU A 896 -36.92 18.46 -1.81
N ARG A 897 -38.24 18.61 -1.63
CA ARG A 897 -38.84 19.93 -1.33
C ARG A 897 -38.41 20.44 0.06
N SER A 898 -38.28 19.56 1.06
CA SER A 898 -37.89 19.97 2.41
C SER A 898 -36.48 20.54 2.48
N VAL A 899 -35.59 20.15 1.53
CA VAL A 899 -34.21 20.63 1.44
C VAL A 899 -33.94 21.60 0.28
N SER A 900 -35.03 22.02 -0.44
CA SER A 900 -34.96 22.93 -1.59
C SER A 900 -33.99 22.46 -2.71
N ASP A 901 -33.87 21.14 -2.92
CA ASP A 901 -33.05 20.58 -4.01
C ASP A 901 -33.78 20.69 -5.35
N ALA A 902 -33.59 21.80 -6.05
CA ALA A 902 -34.21 22.06 -7.34
C ALA A 902 -33.73 21.09 -8.44
N PHE A 903 -32.43 20.73 -8.45
CA PHE A 903 -31.89 19.79 -9.44
C PHE A 903 -32.46 18.39 -9.24
N GLY A 904 -32.42 17.85 -8.02
CA GLY A 904 -33.02 16.57 -7.67
C GLY A 904 -34.53 16.52 -7.95
N LEU A 905 -35.26 17.63 -7.71
CA LEU A 905 -36.66 17.72 -8.04
C LEU A 905 -36.93 17.68 -9.56
N GLY A 906 -36.07 18.26 -10.38
CA GLY A 906 -36.10 18.13 -11.84
C GLY A 906 -35.94 16.67 -12.30
N VAL A 907 -34.98 15.94 -11.78
CA VAL A 907 -34.77 14.50 -12.07
C VAL A 907 -35.99 13.68 -11.62
N LEU A 908 -36.48 13.91 -10.41
CA LEU A 908 -37.70 13.25 -9.90
C LEU A 908 -38.91 13.45 -10.82
N LEU A 909 -39.14 14.69 -11.27
CA LEU A 909 -40.32 15.00 -12.12
C LEU A 909 -40.24 14.32 -13.49
N THR A 910 -39.03 14.16 -14.06
CA THR A 910 -38.82 13.32 -15.27
C THR A 910 -39.12 11.85 -15.00
N SER A 911 -38.63 11.30 -13.87
CA SER A 911 -38.91 9.92 -13.44
C SER A 911 -40.42 9.70 -13.21
N ARG A 912 -41.11 10.69 -12.61
CA ARG A 912 -42.55 10.63 -12.37
C ARG A 912 -43.35 10.71 -13.69
N ALA A 913 -42.93 11.52 -14.64
CA ALA A 913 -43.55 11.58 -15.95
C ALA A 913 -43.46 10.24 -16.68
N GLU A 914 -42.32 9.58 -16.68
CA GLU A 914 -42.14 8.25 -17.24
C GLU A 914 -42.98 7.20 -16.51
N ALA A 915 -43.00 7.21 -15.19
CA ALA A 915 -43.79 6.28 -14.36
C ALA A 915 -45.31 6.40 -14.62
N HIS A 916 -45.83 7.62 -14.74
CA HIS A 916 -47.25 7.85 -15.08
C HIS A 916 -47.59 7.45 -16.52
N HIS A 917 -46.67 7.67 -17.49
CA HIS A 917 -46.78 7.17 -18.85
C HIS A 917 -46.90 5.64 -18.88
N LEU A 918 -46.00 4.94 -18.17
CA LEU A 918 -46.02 3.47 -18.07
C LEU A 918 -47.28 2.92 -17.39
N ALA A 919 -47.88 3.69 -16.49
CA ALA A 919 -49.17 3.38 -15.83
C ALA A 919 -50.39 3.74 -16.67
N GLY A 920 -50.22 4.31 -17.87
CA GLY A 920 -51.31 4.74 -18.74
C GLY A 920 -51.97 6.08 -18.40
N ASP A 921 -51.41 6.82 -17.45
CA ASP A 921 -51.92 8.15 -17.05
C ASP A 921 -51.24 9.28 -17.84
N ALA A 922 -51.66 9.48 -19.07
CA ALA A 922 -51.06 10.45 -19.99
C ALA A 922 -51.18 11.90 -19.51
N ALA A 923 -52.29 12.26 -18.79
CA ALA A 923 -52.51 13.63 -18.33
C ALA A 923 -51.48 14.02 -17.25
N THR A 924 -51.28 13.18 -16.24
CA THR A 924 -50.32 13.44 -15.15
C THR A 924 -48.89 13.32 -15.67
N ALA A 925 -48.61 12.45 -16.65
CA ALA A 925 -47.32 12.32 -17.31
C ALA A 925 -46.92 13.63 -18.00
N THR A 926 -47.83 14.22 -18.80
CA THR A 926 -47.61 15.51 -19.49
C THR A 926 -47.42 16.67 -18.51
N ALA A 927 -48.24 16.73 -17.46
CA ALA A 927 -48.10 17.78 -16.44
C ALA A 927 -46.75 17.69 -15.69
N SER A 928 -46.32 16.48 -15.36
CA SER A 928 -45.01 16.23 -14.71
C SER A 928 -43.82 16.60 -15.64
N LEU A 929 -43.92 16.30 -16.93
CA LEU A 929 -42.92 16.69 -17.93
C LEU A 929 -42.82 18.22 -18.05
N ALA A 930 -43.92 18.93 -18.16
CA ALA A 930 -43.94 20.42 -18.23
C ALA A 930 -43.31 21.06 -16.97
N ALA A 931 -43.60 20.49 -15.78
CA ALA A 931 -43.01 20.97 -14.55
C ALA A 931 -41.48 20.69 -14.51
N ALA A 932 -41.01 19.56 -15.02
CA ALA A 932 -39.58 19.26 -15.12
C ALA A 932 -38.86 20.21 -16.10
N GLU A 933 -39.52 20.57 -17.23
CA GLU A 933 -38.98 21.54 -18.19
C GLU A 933 -38.82 22.94 -17.58
N THR A 934 -39.76 23.36 -16.75
CA THR A 934 -39.67 24.65 -16.03
C THR A 934 -38.47 24.67 -15.11
N ILE A 935 -38.30 23.62 -14.31
CA ILE A 935 -37.15 23.51 -13.40
C ILE A 935 -35.84 23.42 -14.17
N ALA A 936 -35.75 22.67 -15.28
CA ALA A 936 -34.55 22.59 -16.09
C ALA A 936 -34.07 23.97 -16.59
N ILE A 937 -35.01 24.85 -16.94
CA ILE A 937 -34.71 26.22 -17.33
C ILE A 937 -34.20 27.03 -16.11
N GLU A 938 -34.89 26.91 -14.97
CA GLU A 938 -34.53 27.64 -13.74
C GLU A 938 -33.11 27.28 -13.24
N VAL A 939 -32.73 26.01 -13.33
CA VAL A 939 -31.37 25.54 -12.89
C VAL A 939 -30.31 25.60 -14.01
N GLY A 940 -30.64 26.13 -15.19
CA GLY A 940 -29.69 26.25 -16.31
C GLY A 940 -29.21 24.91 -16.88
N ALA A 941 -30.01 23.84 -16.76
CA ALA A 941 -29.63 22.49 -17.21
C ALA A 941 -29.58 22.44 -18.76
N GLY A 942 -28.40 22.18 -19.31
CA GLY A 942 -28.16 22.00 -20.74
C GLY A 942 -28.75 20.71 -21.33
N PRO A 943 -28.90 20.61 -22.68
CA PRO A 943 -29.45 19.41 -23.33
C PRO A 943 -28.71 18.11 -23.06
N ALA A 944 -27.41 18.18 -22.82
CA ALA A 944 -26.53 17.03 -22.49
C ALA A 944 -26.38 16.80 -20.97
N SER A 945 -27.04 17.58 -20.12
CA SER A 945 -27.12 17.33 -18.68
C SER A 945 -28.03 16.14 -18.38
N GLU A 946 -27.94 15.60 -17.16
CA GLU A 946 -28.80 14.50 -16.72
C GLU A 946 -30.29 14.79 -16.88
N ILE A 947 -30.74 15.98 -16.45
CA ILE A 947 -32.13 16.42 -16.62
C ILE A 947 -32.46 16.56 -18.12
N GLY A 948 -31.56 17.18 -18.91
CA GLY A 948 -31.76 17.41 -20.34
C GLY A 948 -31.93 16.10 -21.12
N LEU A 949 -31.09 15.12 -20.86
CA LEU A 949 -31.18 13.78 -21.45
C LEU A 949 -32.44 13.02 -21.02
N ALA A 950 -32.83 13.12 -19.75
CA ALA A 950 -34.04 12.52 -19.23
C ALA A 950 -35.28 13.15 -19.89
N LEU A 951 -35.33 14.49 -20.03
CA LEU A 951 -36.38 15.19 -20.74
C LEU A 951 -36.51 14.74 -22.21
N LEU A 952 -35.41 14.64 -22.94
CA LEU A 952 -35.40 14.19 -24.33
C LEU A 952 -35.96 12.76 -24.44
N ARG A 953 -35.55 11.85 -23.57
CA ARG A 953 -36.07 10.49 -23.53
C ARG A 953 -37.56 10.44 -23.23
N VAL A 954 -38.02 11.12 -22.20
CA VAL A 954 -39.42 11.12 -21.77
C VAL A 954 -40.31 11.78 -22.79
N ARG A 955 -39.88 12.88 -23.47
CA ARG A 955 -40.59 13.48 -24.61
C ARG A 955 -40.82 12.49 -25.76
N GLY A 956 -39.77 11.71 -26.10
CA GLY A 956 -39.85 10.68 -27.12
C GLY A 956 -40.85 9.56 -26.79
N LEU A 957 -40.99 9.22 -25.50
CA LEU A 957 -41.96 8.23 -25.02
C LEU A 957 -43.40 8.77 -25.05
N ILE A 958 -43.64 9.99 -24.56
CA ILE A 958 -44.97 10.57 -24.44
C ILE A 958 -45.50 11.09 -25.79
N ASN A 959 -44.61 11.66 -26.61
CA ASN A 959 -44.97 12.22 -27.94
C ASN A 959 -44.12 11.51 -29.04
N PRO A 960 -44.39 10.27 -29.39
CA PRO A 960 -43.62 9.63 -30.45
C PRO A 960 -43.88 10.40 -31.75
N VAL A 961 -42.82 10.97 -32.33
CA VAL A 961 -42.88 11.55 -33.68
C VAL A 961 -43.33 10.43 -34.61
N ARG A 962 -44.54 10.53 -35.19
CA ARG A 962 -45.00 9.63 -36.24
C ARG A 962 -44.10 9.81 -37.46
N SER A 963 -43.16 8.87 -37.62
CA SER A 963 -42.30 8.74 -38.79
C SER A 963 -43.08 8.26 -39.99
#